data_d3efdf7eb4805290e569a7347e7dc01f
#
_entry.id   d3efdf7eb4805290e569a7347e7dc01f
#
_cell.length_a   1.000
_cell.length_b   1.000
_cell.length_c   1.000
_cell.angle_alpha   90.00
_cell.angle_beta   90.00
_cell.angle_gamma   90.00
#
_symmetry.space_group_name_H-M   'P 1'
#
loop_
_entity.id
_entity.type
_entity.pdbx_description
1 polymer ?
#
loop_
_entity_poly.entity_id
_entity_poly.type
_entity_poly.pdbx_seq_one_letter_code
_entity_poly.pdbx_strand_id
1 'polypeptide(L)'
;MLNLSQYFPITDPTLIFFVVLLMILLSPIIMGRLRIPHIIGMVLAGVLVGKYGLNILERDASFELFGRVGLYYIMFLAGLEMDMEGLKKNRNRVMAFGMLTFLVPFAMTYFMGVSLLGYIPLASLLLAAIMASNTLIAYPIVGRYGLTRHTSSTLSVGSSMMALFMALIVMASIVNSFHGNGGILFWLLFILKFVAYCVGLIMVIPRVTRWFLRRYSDAVMQFIFILAVVFLSATLSDAVGLEGIFGAFMSGLILNRFVPKVSPLMNRIEFTGNALFIPYFLIGVGMLINVRLLFAGSKILWVVFCIVFFGTLGKAVAAYLAARIFRMSWLAGHMMFGLTSAHAAGAIAMVMVGRRLEVAPGQYLFGDEVLNGIVIMILFTCVISTVITERAAQRLRLQEKEDQNMMKNLDDEKILIPVKYPEYSDNLITMATLMRNPRLKRELVALNVVYDDVNMRHNQAEGQRLLDHLCHLASASDVPMVTQVRVAANIANGIKHAFKEFQASEILMGLHFHKEINRSFWGEFTRSLYNGLSRQIIVTRILQPLNTIRRIQVAIPSRAEFEPGFYRWLERLARMAGNLECRIAFHGRNETLQLVNEFIRNRFPSVRAEYEEMVHWKELPTLGSQVREDHLFVIVTARKGTISYKTAMERLPEELNKFIKGKTIMIIFPDQYGSEMDDMTFAQPQHTEERSAYEAVREWIHNKV
;
A
#
# COMPACT_ATOMS: atom_id res chain seq x y z
N MET A 1 -47.64 -20.67 21.46
CA MET A 1 -46.66 -20.34 20.41
C MET A 1 -46.50 -18.84 20.43
N LEU A 2 -45.37 -18.35 20.86
CA LEU A 2 -45.00 -16.92 20.78
C LEU A 2 -45.10 -16.48 19.33
N ASN A 3 -45.95 -15.50 19.04
CA ASN A 3 -46.12 -14.92 17.69
C ASN A 3 -44.86 -14.11 17.37
N LEU A 4 -43.79 -14.82 16.95
CA LEU A 4 -42.48 -14.25 16.59
C LEU A 4 -42.61 -13.17 15.48
N SER A 5 -43.68 -13.20 14.68
CA SER A 5 -43.93 -12.21 13.63
C SER A 5 -44.18 -10.76 14.12
N GLN A 6 -44.49 -10.58 15.43
CA GLN A 6 -44.63 -9.25 16.02
C GLN A 6 -43.30 -8.55 16.36
N TYR A 7 -42.21 -9.31 16.40
CA TYR A 7 -40.87 -8.81 16.77
C TYR A 7 -39.95 -8.58 15.57
N PHE A 8 -40.39 -8.97 14.36
CA PHE A 8 -39.61 -8.82 13.13
C PHE A 8 -40.38 -7.97 12.11
N PRO A 9 -39.70 -7.04 11.37
CA PRO A 9 -38.26 -6.75 11.45
C PRO A 9 -37.86 -5.99 12.72
N ILE A 10 -36.63 -6.19 13.18
CA ILE A 10 -36.05 -5.50 14.32
C ILE A 10 -35.87 -4.03 13.96
N THR A 11 -36.43 -3.13 14.81
CA THR A 11 -36.39 -1.68 14.61
C THR A 11 -35.46 -0.95 15.58
N ASP A 12 -35.03 -1.61 16.67
CA ASP A 12 -34.08 -1.02 17.63
C ASP A 12 -32.69 -0.93 17.02
N PRO A 13 -32.09 0.27 16.89
CA PRO A 13 -30.78 0.45 16.27
C PRO A 13 -29.65 -0.31 16.99
N THR A 14 -29.75 -0.44 18.32
CA THR A 14 -28.73 -1.14 19.12
C THR A 14 -28.78 -2.64 18.84
N LEU A 15 -29.97 -3.19 18.73
CA LEU A 15 -30.17 -4.61 18.43
C LEU A 15 -29.80 -4.93 16.98
N ILE A 16 -30.10 -4.02 16.02
CA ILE A 16 -29.65 -4.12 14.63
C ILE A 16 -28.12 -4.19 14.59
N PHE A 17 -27.44 -3.28 15.29
CA PHE A 17 -25.99 -3.23 15.34
C PHE A 17 -25.40 -4.51 15.95
N PHE A 18 -25.99 -5.01 17.05
CA PHE A 18 -25.59 -6.27 17.67
C PHE A 18 -25.72 -7.46 16.71
N VAL A 19 -26.84 -7.59 16.00
CA VAL A 19 -27.07 -8.68 15.02
C VAL A 19 -26.04 -8.60 13.91
N VAL A 20 -25.74 -7.40 13.40
CA VAL A 20 -24.70 -7.24 12.37
C VAL A 20 -23.32 -7.63 12.89
N LEU A 21 -22.95 -7.22 14.11
CA LEU A 21 -21.68 -7.65 14.72
C LEU A 21 -21.61 -9.16 14.90
N LEU A 22 -22.73 -9.79 15.30
CA LEU A 22 -22.81 -11.24 15.42
C LEU A 22 -22.61 -11.93 14.07
N MET A 23 -23.18 -11.40 13.00
CA MET A 23 -22.96 -11.91 11.64
C MET A 23 -21.52 -11.75 11.19
N ILE A 24 -20.91 -10.59 11.45
CA ILE A 24 -19.49 -10.33 11.15
C ILE A 24 -18.59 -11.33 11.88
N LEU A 25 -18.93 -11.68 13.12
CA LEU A 25 -18.19 -12.66 13.94
C LEU A 25 -18.39 -14.09 13.45
N LEU A 26 -19.64 -14.51 13.25
CA LEU A 26 -19.98 -15.91 12.98
C LEU A 26 -19.76 -16.33 11.53
N SER A 27 -20.00 -15.40 10.56
CA SER A 27 -19.90 -15.73 9.16
C SER A 27 -18.52 -16.25 8.74
N PRO A 28 -17.38 -15.63 9.12
CA PRO A 28 -16.05 -16.17 8.81
C PRO A 28 -15.78 -17.53 9.46
N ILE A 29 -16.29 -17.77 10.67
CA ILE A 29 -16.11 -19.04 11.40
C ILE A 29 -16.83 -20.18 10.66
N ILE A 30 -18.10 -19.95 10.28
CA ILE A 30 -18.90 -20.93 9.55
C ILE A 30 -18.31 -21.20 8.17
N MET A 31 -17.98 -20.13 7.44
CA MET A 31 -17.42 -20.25 6.08
C MET A 31 -16.02 -20.90 6.09
N GLY A 32 -15.21 -20.64 7.10
CA GLY A 32 -13.92 -21.30 7.28
C GLY A 32 -14.03 -22.81 7.39
N ARG A 33 -15.05 -23.33 8.10
CA ARG A 33 -15.34 -24.77 8.17
C ARG A 33 -15.80 -25.36 6.83
N LEU A 34 -16.52 -24.57 6.04
CA LEU A 34 -17.01 -24.97 4.70
C LEU A 34 -15.96 -24.77 3.60
N ARG A 35 -14.78 -24.20 3.90
CA ARG A 35 -13.73 -23.82 2.95
C ARG A 35 -14.22 -22.84 1.89
N ILE A 36 -15.16 -21.97 2.24
CA ILE A 36 -15.73 -20.92 1.41
C ILE A 36 -15.10 -19.57 1.81
N PRO A 37 -14.75 -18.68 0.87
CA PRO A 37 -14.26 -17.35 1.21
C PRO A 37 -15.24 -16.58 2.11
N HIS A 38 -14.76 -15.97 3.20
CA HIS A 38 -15.59 -15.32 4.21
C HIS A 38 -16.42 -14.14 3.66
N ILE A 39 -15.95 -13.47 2.59
CA ILE A 39 -16.69 -12.40 1.90
C ILE A 39 -18.03 -12.92 1.38
N ILE A 40 -18.06 -14.12 0.80
CA ILE A 40 -19.31 -14.77 0.33
C ILE A 40 -20.24 -15.00 1.52
N GLY A 41 -19.69 -15.46 2.65
CA GLY A 41 -20.46 -15.70 3.85
C GLY A 41 -21.18 -14.45 4.37
N MET A 42 -20.53 -13.30 4.33
CA MET A 42 -21.14 -12.03 4.73
C MET A 42 -22.27 -11.62 3.80
N VAL A 43 -22.11 -11.79 2.49
CA VAL A 43 -23.19 -11.56 1.51
C VAL A 43 -24.35 -12.51 1.74
N LEU A 44 -24.08 -13.80 1.93
CA LEU A 44 -25.13 -14.81 2.21
C LEU A 44 -25.83 -14.55 3.55
N ALA A 45 -25.11 -14.13 4.59
CA ALA A 45 -25.72 -13.70 5.85
C ALA A 45 -26.70 -12.54 5.63
N GLY A 46 -26.32 -11.55 4.81
CA GLY A 46 -27.20 -10.46 4.40
C GLY A 46 -28.45 -10.93 3.66
N VAL A 47 -28.34 -11.91 2.75
CA VAL A 47 -29.47 -12.54 2.06
C VAL A 47 -30.42 -13.19 3.06
N LEU A 48 -29.89 -13.90 4.05
CA LEU A 48 -30.69 -14.60 5.05
C LEU A 48 -31.44 -13.66 5.96
N VAL A 49 -30.82 -12.60 6.47
CA VAL A 49 -31.46 -11.70 7.45
C VAL A 49 -32.27 -10.59 6.82
N GLY A 50 -32.08 -10.31 5.51
CA GLY A 50 -32.76 -9.27 4.79
C GLY A 50 -34.25 -9.53 4.55
N LYS A 51 -34.96 -8.52 4.06
CA LYS A 51 -36.40 -8.51 3.79
C LYS A 51 -36.89 -9.70 2.95
N TYR A 52 -36.07 -10.18 2.03
CA TYR A 52 -36.42 -11.28 1.11
C TYR A 52 -36.01 -12.67 1.61
N GLY A 53 -35.26 -12.72 2.73
CA GLY A 53 -34.90 -13.95 3.44
C GLY A 53 -35.85 -14.19 4.61
N LEU A 54 -35.28 -14.20 5.82
CA LEU A 54 -36.00 -14.40 7.09
C LEU A 54 -36.69 -13.11 7.60
N ASN A 55 -36.47 -11.98 6.96
CA ASN A 55 -37.01 -10.67 7.33
C ASN A 55 -36.69 -10.26 8.79
N ILE A 56 -35.45 -10.56 9.24
CA ILE A 56 -34.99 -10.23 10.60
C ILE A 56 -34.62 -8.74 10.69
N LEU A 57 -33.94 -8.22 9.67
CA LEU A 57 -33.49 -6.84 9.60
C LEU A 57 -34.11 -6.12 8.40
N GLU A 58 -34.56 -4.88 8.62
CA GLU A 58 -34.88 -3.96 7.54
C GLU A 58 -33.72 -3.04 7.26
N ARG A 59 -33.53 -2.67 5.98
CA ARG A 59 -32.50 -1.73 5.56
C ARG A 59 -33.00 -0.31 5.83
N ASP A 60 -32.72 0.18 7.04
CA ASP A 60 -33.01 1.55 7.46
C ASP A 60 -31.93 2.56 6.96
N ALA A 61 -32.14 3.84 7.24
CA ALA A 61 -31.22 4.91 6.88
C ALA A 61 -29.83 4.74 7.54
N SER A 62 -29.76 4.19 8.75
CA SER A 62 -28.52 3.94 9.47
C SER A 62 -27.72 2.83 8.78
N PHE A 63 -28.41 1.76 8.39
CA PHE A 63 -27.79 0.66 7.65
C PHE A 63 -27.28 1.13 6.28
N GLU A 64 -28.03 1.97 5.59
CA GLU A 64 -27.61 2.54 4.32
C GLU A 64 -26.38 3.44 4.47
N LEU A 65 -26.29 4.23 5.54
CA LEU A 65 -25.12 5.07 5.83
C LEU A 65 -23.86 4.20 5.99
N PHE A 66 -23.88 3.19 6.87
CA PHE A 66 -22.73 2.30 7.08
C PHE A 66 -22.38 1.51 5.82
N GLY A 67 -23.36 1.11 5.03
CA GLY A 67 -23.14 0.44 3.74
C GLY A 67 -22.42 1.35 2.74
N ARG A 68 -22.80 2.64 2.62
CA ARG A 68 -22.11 3.62 1.78
C ARG A 68 -20.70 3.90 2.29
N VAL A 69 -20.55 4.09 3.60
CA VAL A 69 -19.24 4.26 4.23
C VAL A 69 -18.31 3.09 3.89
N GLY A 70 -18.81 1.85 4.02
CA GLY A 70 -18.03 0.66 3.69
C GLY A 70 -17.61 0.59 2.23
N LEU A 71 -18.49 0.97 1.30
CA LEU A 71 -18.17 1.02 -0.13
C LEU A 71 -17.08 2.07 -0.42
N TYR A 72 -17.20 3.28 0.13
CA TYR A 72 -16.20 4.32 -0.03
C TYR A 72 -14.87 3.91 0.61
N TYR A 73 -14.93 3.19 1.72
CA TYR A 73 -13.74 2.67 2.41
C TYR A 73 -12.97 1.65 1.57
N ILE A 74 -13.66 0.70 0.92
CA ILE A 74 -13.02 -0.25 -0.01
C ILE A 74 -12.28 0.50 -1.12
N MET A 75 -12.92 1.50 -1.71
CA MET A 75 -12.35 2.26 -2.80
C MET A 75 -11.18 3.14 -2.35
N PHE A 76 -11.29 3.73 -1.17
CA PHE A 76 -10.21 4.46 -0.53
C PHE A 76 -8.99 3.57 -0.27
N LEU A 77 -9.18 2.38 0.32
CA LEU A 77 -8.09 1.41 0.52
C LEU A 77 -7.46 0.98 -0.81
N ALA A 78 -8.28 0.70 -1.83
CA ALA A 78 -7.77 0.37 -3.15
C ALA A 78 -6.86 1.48 -3.72
N GLY A 79 -7.25 2.75 -3.56
CA GLY A 79 -6.43 3.91 -3.94
C GLY A 79 -5.18 4.06 -3.08
N LEU A 80 -5.32 3.87 -1.77
CA LEU A 80 -4.23 4.02 -0.79
C LEU A 80 -3.14 2.96 -0.95
N GLU A 81 -3.52 1.73 -1.26
CA GLU A 81 -2.59 0.61 -1.45
C GLU A 81 -2.03 0.50 -2.87
N MET A 82 -2.56 1.28 -3.81
CA MET A 82 -2.20 1.19 -5.22
C MET A 82 -0.72 1.45 -5.46
N ASP A 83 -0.12 0.68 -6.36
CA ASP A 83 1.23 0.93 -6.85
C ASP A 83 1.21 2.02 -7.93
N MET A 84 1.45 3.26 -7.51
CA MET A 84 1.47 4.43 -8.39
C MET A 84 2.57 4.36 -9.44
N GLU A 85 3.71 3.74 -9.11
CA GLU A 85 4.81 3.61 -10.06
C GLU A 85 4.51 2.52 -11.09
N GLY A 86 4.00 1.38 -10.64
CA GLY A 86 3.50 0.33 -11.52
C GLY A 86 2.40 0.84 -12.46
N LEU A 87 1.50 1.69 -11.96
CA LEU A 87 0.46 2.33 -12.77
C LEU A 87 1.05 3.24 -13.86
N LYS A 88 2.00 4.12 -13.50
CA LYS A 88 2.67 5.01 -14.47
C LYS A 88 3.47 4.23 -15.50
N LYS A 89 4.22 3.23 -15.08
CA LYS A 89 5.01 2.36 -15.94
C LYS A 89 4.13 1.58 -16.93
N ASN A 90 2.95 1.15 -16.48
CA ASN A 90 2.02 0.35 -17.26
C ASN A 90 0.83 1.17 -17.80
N ARG A 91 0.89 2.50 -17.86
CA ARG A 91 -0.24 3.36 -18.25
C ARG A 91 -0.93 2.94 -19.54
N ASN A 92 -0.15 2.57 -20.58
CA ASN A 92 -0.69 2.13 -21.85
C ASN A 92 -1.44 0.79 -21.73
N ARG A 93 -0.93 -0.14 -20.90
CA ARG A 93 -1.59 -1.42 -20.60
C ARG A 93 -2.87 -1.21 -19.80
N VAL A 94 -2.86 -0.28 -18.83
CA VAL A 94 -4.06 0.10 -18.05
C VAL A 94 -5.12 0.69 -18.97
N MET A 95 -4.75 1.62 -19.86
CA MET A 95 -5.68 2.19 -20.83
C MET A 95 -6.22 1.12 -21.78
N ALA A 96 -5.37 0.27 -22.34
CA ALA A 96 -5.79 -0.79 -23.24
C ALA A 96 -6.71 -1.80 -22.54
N PHE A 97 -6.39 -2.22 -21.31
CA PHE A 97 -7.25 -3.10 -20.54
C PHE A 97 -8.55 -2.42 -20.10
N GLY A 98 -8.51 -1.14 -19.74
CA GLY A 98 -9.70 -0.34 -19.42
C GLY A 98 -10.66 -0.25 -20.61
N MET A 99 -10.13 -0.01 -21.80
CA MET A 99 -10.93 -0.04 -23.03
C MET A 99 -11.50 -1.44 -23.33
N LEU A 100 -10.70 -2.48 -23.20
CA LEU A 100 -11.17 -3.87 -23.42
C LEU A 100 -12.24 -4.28 -22.42
N THR A 101 -12.01 -4.02 -21.11
CA THR A 101 -12.95 -4.39 -20.04
C THR A 101 -14.23 -3.57 -20.05
N PHE A 102 -14.25 -2.44 -20.78
CA PHE A 102 -15.45 -1.67 -21.08
C PHE A 102 -16.10 -2.12 -22.40
N LEU A 103 -15.39 -2.01 -23.52
CA LEU A 103 -15.97 -2.20 -24.86
C LEU A 103 -16.45 -3.62 -25.13
N VAL A 104 -15.71 -4.64 -24.69
CA VAL A 104 -16.08 -6.04 -24.96
C VAL A 104 -17.40 -6.41 -24.28
N PRO A 105 -17.57 -6.28 -22.95
CA PRO A 105 -18.86 -6.57 -22.33
C PRO A 105 -19.96 -5.61 -22.77
N PHE A 106 -19.62 -4.34 -23.07
CA PHE A 106 -20.56 -3.35 -23.60
C PHE A 106 -21.16 -3.80 -24.93
N ALA A 107 -20.33 -4.16 -25.90
CA ALA A 107 -20.78 -4.64 -27.21
C ALA A 107 -21.61 -5.94 -27.09
N MET A 108 -21.10 -6.92 -26.34
CA MET A 108 -21.78 -8.18 -26.12
C MET A 108 -23.17 -8.00 -25.49
N THR A 109 -23.26 -7.15 -24.47
CA THR A 109 -24.53 -6.89 -23.78
C THR A 109 -25.47 -6.04 -24.61
N TYR A 110 -24.97 -5.10 -25.41
CA TYR A 110 -25.77 -4.31 -26.32
C TYR A 110 -26.47 -5.23 -27.37
N PHE A 111 -25.69 -6.08 -28.07
CA PHE A 111 -26.24 -7.02 -29.00
C PHE A 111 -27.20 -8.04 -28.38
N MET A 112 -26.88 -8.52 -27.17
CA MET A 112 -27.76 -9.39 -26.40
C MET A 112 -29.11 -8.68 -26.09
N GLY A 113 -29.07 -7.43 -25.62
CA GLY A 113 -30.25 -6.63 -25.29
C GLY A 113 -31.16 -6.43 -26.50
N VAL A 114 -30.61 -6.05 -27.65
CA VAL A 114 -31.38 -5.84 -28.89
C VAL A 114 -31.86 -7.15 -29.48
N SER A 115 -30.98 -8.17 -29.64
CA SER A 115 -31.27 -9.38 -30.43
C SER A 115 -31.98 -10.48 -29.63
N LEU A 116 -31.64 -10.68 -28.36
CA LEU A 116 -32.14 -11.78 -27.53
C LEU A 116 -33.29 -11.35 -26.61
N LEU A 117 -33.19 -10.13 -26.03
CA LEU A 117 -34.18 -9.61 -25.10
C LEU A 117 -35.23 -8.71 -25.77
N GLY A 118 -34.98 -8.26 -27.02
CA GLY A 118 -35.89 -7.39 -27.77
C GLY A 118 -36.06 -5.99 -27.18
N TYR A 119 -35.07 -5.52 -26.42
CA TYR A 119 -35.11 -4.18 -25.84
C TYR A 119 -34.85 -3.10 -26.90
N ILE A 120 -35.44 -1.91 -26.69
CA ILE A 120 -35.13 -0.76 -27.53
C ILE A 120 -33.64 -0.40 -27.45
N PRO A 121 -33.05 0.16 -28.51
CA PRO A 121 -31.60 0.44 -28.55
C PRO A 121 -31.09 1.26 -27.35
N LEU A 122 -31.89 2.22 -26.87
CA LEU A 122 -31.51 3.07 -25.75
C LEU A 122 -31.46 2.32 -24.41
N ALA A 123 -32.42 1.41 -24.16
CA ALA A 123 -32.41 0.51 -23.02
C ALA A 123 -31.23 -0.47 -23.08
N SER A 124 -30.95 -1.00 -24.26
CA SER A 124 -29.81 -1.90 -24.50
C SER A 124 -28.47 -1.17 -24.27
N LEU A 125 -28.35 0.10 -24.67
CA LEU A 125 -27.16 0.93 -24.37
C LEU A 125 -26.93 1.15 -22.89
N LEU A 126 -28.01 1.47 -22.14
CA LEU A 126 -27.91 1.66 -20.69
C LEU A 126 -27.55 0.33 -19.98
N LEU A 127 -28.20 -0.76 -20.38
CA LEU A 127 -27.88 -2.09 -19.85
C LEU A 127 -26.43 -2.48 -20.17
N ALA A 128 -25.96 -2.20 -21.38
CA ALA A 128 -24.57 -2.42 -21.78
C ALA A 128 -23.57 -1.60 -20.92
N ALA A 129 -23.89 -0.35 -20.63
CA ALA A 129 -23.08 0.50 -19.76
C ALA A 129 -23.00 -0.05 -18.32
N ILE A 130 -24.13 -0.54 -17.79
CA ILE A 130 -24.20 -1.18 -16.48
C ILE A 130 -23.28 -2.41 -16.44
N MET A 131 -23.36 -3.29 -17.45
CA MET A 131 -22.58 -4.52 -17.52
C MET A 131 -21.09 -4.28 -17.82
N ALA A 132 -20.77 -3.17 -18.48
CA ALA A 132 -19.39 -2.76 -18.73
C ALA A 132 -18.72 -2.16 -17.48
N SER A 133 -19.49 -1.55 -16.59
CA SER A 133 -18.99 -1.08 -15.29
C SER A 133 -18.60 -2.26 -14.39
N ASN A 134 -17.84 -2.02 -13.35
CA ASN A 134 -17.50 -3.02 -12.33
C ASN A 134 -17.11 -2.36 -11.02
N THR A 135 -17.17 -3.13 -9.94
CA THR A 135 -16.81 -2.73 -8.60
C THR A 135 -15.78 -3.68 -8.00
N LEU A 136 -14.73 -3.17 -7.37
CA LEU A 136 -13.61 -3.97 -6.85
C LEU A 136 -13.94 -4.68 -5.52
N ILE A 137 -15.06 -5.43 -5.46
CA ILE A 137 -15.52 -6.11 -4.24
C ILE A 137 -14.49 -7.10 -3.70
N ALA A 138 -13.80 -7.82 -4.61
CA ALA A 138 -12.79 -8.82 -4.23
C ALA A 138 -11.42 -8.22 -3.93
N TYR A 139 -11.23 -6.89 -4.00
CA TYR A 139 -9.93 -6.24 -3.75
C TYR A 139 -9.36 -6.49 -2.34
N PRO A 140 -10.16 -6.53 -1.26
CA PRO A 140 -9.65 -6.88 0.07
C PRO A 140 -8.96 -8.25 0.14
N ILE A 141 -9.29 -9.18 -0.76
CA ILE A 141 -8.58 -10.46 -0.89
C ILE A 141 -7.13 -10.21 -1.34
N VAL A 142 -6.96 -9.35 -2.34
CA VAL A 142 -5.62 -9.00 -2.85
C VAL A 142 -4.75 -8.38 -1.76
N GLY A 143 -5.32 -7.48 -0.94
CA GLY A 143 -4.65 -6.89 0.23
C GLY A 143 -4.19 -7.96 1.23
N ARG A 144 -5.10 -8.88 1.62
CA ARG A 144 -4.77 -9.98 2.53
C ARG A 144 -3.62 -10.88 2.07
N TYR A 145 -3.53 -11.14 0.76
CA TYR A 145 -2.44 -11.94 0.19
C TYR A 145 -1.18 -11.13 -0.11
N GLY A 146 -1.19 -9.81 0.13
CA GLY A 146 -0.06 -8.92 -0.13
C GLY A 146 0.26 -8.73 -1.61
N LEU A 147 -0.73 -8.89 -2.49
CA LEU A 147 -0.59 -8.83 -3.95
C LEU A 147 -1.02 -7.48 -4.55
N THR A 148 -1.14 -6.44 -3.74
CA THR A 148 -1.58 -5.10 -4.18
C THR A 148 -0.64 -4.48 -5.22
N ARG A 149 0.66 -4.79 -5.15
CA ARG A 149 1.70 -4.36 -6.11
C ARG A 149 1.87 -5.29 -7.31
N HIS A 150 1.18 -6.43 -7.34
CA HIS A 150 1.26 -7.33 -8.48
C HIS A 150 0.68 -6.67 -9.73
N THR A 151 1.32 -6.83 -10.89
CA THR A 151 0.94 -6.13 -12.13
C THR A 151 -0.53 -6.34 -12.49
N SER A 152 -1.07 -7.56 -12.36
CA SER A 152 -2.47 -7.86 -12.65
C SER A 152 -3.43 -7.08 -11.74
N SER A 153 -3.09 -6.89 -10.45
CA SER A 153 -3.89 -6.11 -9.51
C SER A 153 -3.90 -4.63 -9.87
N THR A 154 -2.72 -4.06 -10.14
CA THR A 154 -2.57 -2.66 -10.57
C THR A 154 -3.34 -2.38 -11.87
N LEU A 155 -3.24 -3.29 -12.87
CA LEU A 155 -3.98 -3.17 -14.12
C LEU A 155 -5.49 -3.23 -13.89
N SER A 156 -5.98 -4.14 -13.04
CA SER A 156 -7.40 -4.30 -12.73
C SER A 156 -7.99 -3.07 -12.04
N VAL A 157 -7.29 -2.51 -11.05
CA VAL A 157 -7.77 -1.31 -10.34
C VAL A 157 -7.85 -0.11 -11.28
N GLY A 158 -6.78 0.16 -12.04
CA GLY A 158 -6.77 1.28 -12.98
C GLY A 158 -7.82 1.13 -14.10
N SER A 159 -7.97 -0.06 -14.67
CA SER A 159 -8.95 -0.35 -15.70
C SER A 159 -10.39 -0.26 -15.19
N SER A 160 -10.65 -0.65 -13.94
CA SER A 160 -11.97 -0.56 -13.31
C SER A 160 -12.43 0.89 -13.18
N MET A 161 -11.52 1.79 -12.76
CA MET A 161 -11.86 3.21 -12.68
C MET A 161 -12.16 3.80 -14.04
N MET A 162 -11.40 3.43 -15.07
CA MET A 162 -11.64 3.86 -16.42
C MET A 162 -13.00 3.34 -16.95
N ALA A 163 -13.31 2.07 -16.73
CA ALA A 163 -14.57 1.46 -17.14
C ALA A 163 -15.78 2.10 -16.46
N LEU A 164 -15.68 2.38 -15.14
CA LEU A 164 -16.72 3.08 -14.39
C LEU A 164 -16.95 4.50 -14.96
N PHE A 165 -15.88 5.25 -15.21
CA PHE A 165 -15.98 6.59 -15.80
C PHE A 165 -16.64 6.58 -17.17
N MET A 166 -16.27 5.65 -18.05
CA MET A 166 -16.91 5.50 -19.36
C MET A 166 -18.39 5.12 -19.26
N ALA A 167 -18.76 4.25 -18.31
CA ALA A 167 -20.16 3.88 -18.07
C ALA A 167 -20.99 5.08 -17.62
N LEU A 168 -20.45 5.93 -16.74
CA LEU A 168 -21.10 7.18 -16.28
C LEU A 168 -21.29 8.18 -17.43
N ILE A 169 -20.33 8.29 -18.35
CA ILE A 169 -20.44 9.13 -19.56
C ILE A 169 -21.62 8.64 -20.42
N VAL A 170 -21.72 7.33 -20.67
CA VAL A 170 -22.83 6.77 -21.45
C VAL A 170 -24.16 7.01 -20.75
N MET A 171 -24.24 6.77 -19.44
CA MET A 171 -25.44 7.05 -18.65
C MET A 171 -25.84 8.52 -18.74
N ALA A 172 -24.90 9.45 -18.52
CA ALA A 172 -25.15 10.88 -18.61
C ALA A 172 -25.64 11.30 -20.02
N SER A 173 -25.09 10.69 -21.07
CA SER A 173 -25.53 10.92 -22.46
C SER A 173 -27.00 10.51 -22.65
N ILE A 174 -27.37 9.34 -22.12
CA ILE A 174 -28.74 8.82 -22.22
C ILE A 174 -29.70 9.72 -21.45
N VAL A 175 -29.42 10.02 -20.20
CA VAL A 175 -30.26 10.90 -19.35
C VAL A 175 -30.47 12.26 -20.00
N ASN A 176 -29.41 12.84 -20.53
CA ASN A 176 -29.47 14.13 -21.19
C ASN A 176 -30.28 14.12 -22.49
N SER A 177 -30.25 13.01 -23.23
CA SER A 177 -31.07 12.79 -24.43
C SER A 177 -32.59 12.87 -24.11
N PHE A 178 -32.98 12.45 -22.90
CA PHE A 178 -34.38 12.54 -22.45
C PHE A 178 -34.81 13.95 -21.97
N HIS A 179 -33.86 14.75 -21.46
CA HIS A 179 -34.18 16.10 -20.96
C HIS A 179 -34.10 17.21 -22.02
N GLY A 180 -33.77 16.86 -23.26
CA GLY A 180 -33.78 17.81 -24.39
C GLY A 180 -32.64 18.85 -24.39
N ASN A 181 -31.78 18.86 -23.38
CA ASN A 181 -30.71 19.85 -23.19
C ASN A 181 -29.34 19.40 -23.67
N GLY A 182 -29.24 18.47 -24.64
CA GLY A 182 -28.05 17.81 -25.13
C GLY A 182 -27.05 18.65 -25.91
N GLY A 183 -26.96 19.94 -25.61
CA GLY A 183 -26.01 20.81 -26.29
C GLY A 183 -24.54 20.59 -25.88
N ILE A 184 -23.63 21.02 -26.75
CA ILE A 184 -22.17 21.08 -26.50
C ILE A 184 -21.85 21.74 -25.16
N LEU A 185 -22.65 22.70 -24.72
CA LEU A 185 -22.51 23.43 -23.46
C LEU A 185 -22.61 22.52 -22.21
N PHE A 186 -23.51 21.51 -22.24
CA PHE A 186 -23.62 20.54 -21.11
C PHE A 186 -22.31 19.75 -20.97
N TRP A 187 -21.79 19.22 -22.08
CA TRP A 187 -20.56 18.44 -22.06
C TRP A 187 -19.36 19.28 -21.65
N LEU A 188 -19.30 20.51 -22.14
CA LEU A 188 -18.22 21.44 -21.77
C LEU A 188 -18.25 21.77 -20.28
N LEU A 189 -19.44 22.04 -19.72
CA LEU A 189 -19.61 22.29 -18.29
C LEU A 189 -19.31 21.04 -17.44
N PHE A 190 -19.73 19.85 -17.88
CA PHE A 190 -19.44 18.60 -17.19
C PHE A 190 -17.92 18.33 -17.16
N ILE A 191 -17.24 18.44 -18.28
CA ILE A 191 -15.79 18.27 -18.38
C ILE A 191 -15.07 19.33 -17.55
N LEU A 192 -15.52 20.59 -17.60
CA LEU A 192 -14.94 21.68 -16.81
C LEU A 192 -15.05 21.41 -15.31
N LYS A 193 -16.24 21.01 -14.82
CA LYS A 193 -16.48 20.64 -13.41
C LYS A 193 -15.61 19.45 -13.01
N PHE A 194 -15.53 18.43 -13.87
CA PHE A 194 -14.70 17.24 -13.62
C PHE A 194 -13.20 17.60 -13.49
N VAL A 195 -12.69 18.39 -14.46
CA VAL A 195 -11.29 18.82 -14.43
C VAL A 195 -11.01 19.72 -13.22
N ALA A 196 -11.90 20.67 -12.93
CA ALA A 196 -11.78 21.56 -11.77
C ALA A 196 -11.78 20.75 -10.46
N TYR A 197 -12.63 19.74 -10.34
CA TYR A 197 -12.67 18.83 -9.20
C TYR A 197 -11.36 18.04 -9.05
N CYS A 198 -10.87 17.39 -10.10
CA CYS A 198 -9.64 16.62 -10.06
C CYS A 198 -8.42 17.51 -9.73
N VAL A 199 -8.31 18.67 -10.37
CA VAL A 199 -7.24 19.64 -10.09
C VAL A 199 -7.34 20.15 -8.66
N GLY A 200 -8.55 20.48 -8.19
CA GLY A 200 -8.79 20.90 -6.81
C GLY A 200 -8.31 19.86 -5.80
N LEU A 201 -8.69 18.59 -5.96
CA LEU A 201 -8.23 17.50 -5.06
C LEU A 201 -6.70 17.35 -5.09
N ILE A 202 -6.09 17.31 -6.29
CA ILE A 202 -4.63 17.14 -6.44
C ILE A 202 -3.84 18.33 -5.86
N MET A 203 -4.42 19.53 -5.86
CA MET A 203 -3.77 20.71 -5.31
C MET A 203 -4.01 20.89 -3.81
N VAL A 204 -5.23 20.67 -3.33
CA VAL A 204 -5.63 20.96 -1.94
C VAL A 204 -5.22 19.84 -1.00
N ILE A 205 -5.57 18.58 -1.28
CA ILE A 205 -5.34 17.46 -0.35
C ILE A 205 -3.85 17.36 0.04
N PRO A 206 -2.87 17.39 -0.88
CA PRO A 206 -1.47 17.26 -0.47
C PRO A 206 -0.96 18.41 0.40
N ARG A 207 -1.47 19.64 0.17
CA ARG A 207 -1.07 20.81 0.97
C ARG A 207 -1.61 20.72 2.38
N VAL A 208 -2.92 20.43 2.51
CA VAL A 208 -3.60 20.32 3.81
C VAL A 208 -3.06 19.12 4.59
N THR A 209 -2.90 17.96 3.95
CA THR A 209 -2.37 16.75 4.59
C THR A 209 -0.97 16.96 5.12
N ARG A 210 -0.09 17.59 4.33
CA ARG A 210 1.27 17.88 4.78
C ARG A 210 1.30 18.85 5.96
N TRP A 211 0.49 19.90 5.91
CA TRP A 211 0.37 20.86 7.01
C TRP A 211 -0.12 20.15 8.28
N PHE A 212 -1.17 19.32 8.17
CA PHE A 212 -1.76 18.61 9.30
C PHE A 212 -0.81 17.59 9.92
N LEU A 213 -0.20 16.71 9.10
CA LEU A 213 0.71 15.66 9.58
C LEU A 213 2.01 16.22 10.19
N ARG A 214 2.42 17.44 9.80
CA ARG A 214 3.56 18.12 10.43
C ARG A 214 3.20 18.74 11.78
N ARG A 215 1.95 19.16 11.96
CA ARG A 215 1.49 19.87 13.15
C ARG A 215 1.02 18.93 14.26
N TYR A 216 0.40 17.81 13.87
CA TYR A 216 -0.25 16.89 14.79
C TYR A 216 0.32 15.47 14.60
N SER A 217 0.98 14.95 15.64
CA SER A 217 1.57 13.62 15.68
C SER A 217 0.65 12.56 16.30
N ASP A 218 -0.45 12.97 16.92
CA ASP A 218 -1.42 12.05 17.53
C ASP A 218 -2.08 11.16 16.47
N ALA A 219 -2.02 9.87 16.71
CA ALA A 219 -2.43 8.87 15.74
C ALA A 219 -3.95 8.76 15.57
N VAL A 220 -4.74 9.15 16.59
CA VAL A 220 -6.21 9.20 16.48
C VAL A 220 -6.62 10.39 15.64
N MET A 221 -6.00 11.56 15.88
CA MET A 221 -6.25 12.76 15.09
C MET A 221 -5.88 12.56 13.62
N GLN A 222 -4.75 11.90 13.33
CA GLN A 222 -4.34 11.58 11.96
C GLN A 222 -5.33 10.66 11.27
N PHE A 223 -5.82 9.63 11.97
CA PHE A 223 -6.83 8.72 11.44
C PHE A 223 -8.15 9.45 11.11
N ILE A 224 -8.67 10.26 12.05
CA ILE A 224 -9.91 11.04 11.85
C ILE A 224 -9.75 12.02 10.68
N PHE A 225 -8.60 12.70 10.59
CA PHE A 225 -8.30 13.62 9.49
C PHE A 225 -8.35 12.91 8.13
N ILE A 226 -7.71 11.74 8.01
CA ILE A 226 -7.72 10.97 6.77
C ILE A 226 -9.15 10.62 6.36
N LEU A 227 -9.97 10.12 7.31
CA LEU A 227 -11.37 9.80 7.02
C LEU A 227 -12.18 11.04 6.60
N ALA A 228 -11.99 12.17 7.28
CA ALA A 228 -12.67 13.41 6.92
C ALA A 228 -12.35 13.85 5.48
N VAL A 229 -11.08 13.73 5.06
CA VAL A 229 -10.66 14.03 3.68
C VAL A 229 -11.31 13.08 2.68
N VAL A 230 -11.40 11.78 3.00
CA VAL A 230 -12.02 10.77 2.12
C VAL A 230 -13.49 11.05 1.90
N PHE A 231 -14.26 11.26 2.98
CA PHE A 231 -15.70 11.49 2.88
C PHE A 231 -16.04 12.86 2.28
N LEU A 232 -15.25 13.89 2.57
CA LEU A 232 -15.38 15.18 1.90
C LEU A 232 -15.16 15.04 0.38
N SER A 233 -14.12 14.29 -0.03
CA SER A 233 -13.84 14.07 -1.45
C SER A 233 -14.97 13.28 -2.13
N ALA A 234 -15.55 12.28 -1.44
CA ALA A 234 -16.68 11.52 -1.95
C ALA A 234 -17.90 12.41 -2.13
N THR A 235 -18.25 13.25 -1.14
CA THR A 235 -19.38 14.18 -1.22
C THR A 235 -19.21 15.23 -2.34
N LEU A 236 -17.98 15.77 -2.48
CA LEU A 236 -17.68 16.69 -3.58
C LEU A 236 -17.78 16.03 -4.95
N SER A 237 -17.44 14.73 -5.06
CA SER A 237 -17.61 13.95 -6.28
C SER A 237 -19.09 13.87 -6.68
N ASP A 238 -19.96 13.53 -5.71
CA ASP A 238 -21.42 13.49 -5.94
C ASP A 238 -21.97 14.86 -6.39
N ALA A 239 -21.49 15.96 -5.79
CA ALA A 239 -21.89 17.32 -6.16
C ALA A 239 -21.51 17.73 -7.58
N VAL A 240 -20.44 17.13 -8.14
CA VAL A 240 -20.01 17.35 -9.53
C VAL A 240 -20.80 16.51 -10.53
N GLY A 241 -21.58 15.53 -10.06
CA GLY A 241 -22.35 14.59 -10.88
C GLY A 241 -21.60 13.29 -11.17
N LEU A 242 -20.55 13.01 -10.39
CA LEU A 242 -19.86 11.72 -10.37
C LEU A 242 -20.33 10.90 -9.16
N GLU A 243 -20.09 9.60 -9.18
CA GLU A 243 -20.34 8.80 -7.97
C GLU A 243 -19.27 9.08 -6.90
N GLY A 244 -19.69 9.13 -5.61
CA GLY A 244 -18.78 9.31 -4.48
C GLY A 244 -17.67 8.27 -4.36
N ILE A 245 -17.89 7.10 -4.96
CA ILE A 245 -16.88 6.03 -5.13
C ILE A 245 -15.60 6.56 -5.79
N PHE A 246 -15.75 7.38 -6.84
CA PHE A 246 -14.61 7.99 -7.54
C PHE A 246 -13.83 8.95 -6.63
N GLY A 247 -14.53 9.76 -5.84
CA GLY A 247 -13.92 10.70 -4.90
C GLY A 247 -13.14 9.98 -3.78
N ALA A 248 -13.71 8.93 -3.23
CA ALA A 248 -13.04 8.09 -2.23
C ALA A 248 -11.76 7.44 -2.78
N PHE A 249 -11.82 6.90 -3.99
CA PHE A 249 -10.65 6.33 -4.67
C PHE A 249 -9.57 7.38 -4.95
N MET A 250 -9.95 8.53 -5.52
CA MET A 250 -9.01 9.62 -5.82
C MET A 250 -8.33 10.16 -4.57
N SER A 251 -9.06 10.31 -3.46
CA SER A 251 -8.47 10.71 -2.19
C SER A 251 -7.47 9.68 -1.68
N GLY A 252 -7.78 8.38 -1.76
CA GLY A 252 -6.85 7.29 -1.42
C GLY A 252 -5.58 7.34 -2.26
N LEU A 253 -5.71 7.56 -3.56
CA LEU A 253 -4.61 7.67 -4.49
C LEU A 253 -3.67 8.86 -4.17
N ILE A 254 -4.24 10.00 -3.79
CA ILE A 254 -3.48 11.20 -3.41
C ILE A 254 -2.82 11.01 -2.04
N LEU A 255 -3.54 10.40 -1.09
CA LEU A 255 -3.07 10.14 0.27
C LEU A 255 -2.07 8.98 0.37
N ASN A 256 -2.01 8.10 -0.62
CA ASN A 256 -1.07 6.98 -0.72
C ASN A 256 0.39 7.40 -0.41
N ARG A 257 0.77 8.59 -0.83
CA ARG A 257 2.09 9.15 -0.60
C ARG A 257 2.36 9.54 0.87
N PHE A 258 1.32 9.85 1.64
CA PHE A 258 1.41 10.37 3.00
C PHE A 258 1.19 9.31 4.08
N VAL A 259 0.67 8.15 3.68
CA VAL A 259 0.40 7.01 4.56
C VAL A 259 1.29 5.84 4.12
N PRO A 260 2.49 5.70 4.72
CA PRO A 260 3.37 4.58 4.40
C PRO A 260 2.68 3.24 4.69
N LYS A 261 2.87 2.25 3.80
CA LYS A 261 2.21 0.93 3.89
C LYS A 261 2.56 0.16 5.16
N VAL A 262 3.73 0.42 5.73
CA VAL A 262 4.16 -0.15 7.01
C VAL A 262 4.21 1.00 8.02
N SER A 263 3.04 1.35 8.55
CA SER A 263 2.90 2.41 9.55
C SER A 263 1.73 2.11 10.51
N PRO A 264 1.77 2.62 11.76
CA PRO A 264 0.65 2.49 12.69
C PRO A 264 -0.65 3.07 12.14
N LEU A 265 -0.57 4.15 11.36
CA LEU A 265 -1.74 4.78 10.74
C LEU A 265 -2.38 3.86 9.70
N MET A 266 -1.58 3.25 8.81
CA MET A 266 -2.08 2.30 7.81
C MET A 266 -2.75 1.09 8.45
N ASN A 267 -2.11 0.52 9.48
CA ASN A 267 -2.66 -0.64 10.20
C ASN A 267 -4.03 -0.32 10.83
N ARG A 268 -4.21 0.89 11.40
CA ARG A 268 -5.51 1.32 11.94
C ARG A 268 -6.56 1.50 10.86
N ILE A 269 -6.19 2.09 9.73
CA ILE A 269 -7.06 2.26 8.58
C ILE A 269 -7.52 0.88 8.09
N GLU A 270 -6.60 -0.05 7.86
CA GLU A 270 -6.92 -1.40 7.41
C GLU A 270 -7.77 -2.16 8.42
N PHE A 271 -7.42 -2.09 9.71
CA PHE A 271 -8.17 -2.76 10.78
C PHE A 271 -9.61 -2.27 10.83
N THR A 272 -9.84 -0.96 10.87
CA THR A 272 -11.19 -0.40 10.99
C THR A 272 -12.04 -0.72 9.75
N GLY A 273 -11.44 -0.63 8.56
CA GLY A 273 -12.09 -1.01 7.31
C GLY A 273 -12.52 -2.47 7.29
N ASN A 274 -11.59 -3.37 7.57
CA ASN A 274 -11.81 -4.82 7.50
C ASN A 274 -12.66 -5.36 8.66
N ALA A 275 -12.59 -4.74 9.85
CA ALA A 275 -13.35 -5.18 11.01
C ALA A 275 -14.82 -4.74 11.00
N LEU A 276 -15.12 -3.56 10.44
CA LEU A 276 -16.46 -2.97 10.59
C LEU A 276 -17.07 -2.53 9.25
N PHE A 277 -16.47 -1.59 8.55
CA PHE A 277 -17.12 -0.91 7.43
C PHE A 277 -17.32 -1.80 6.20
N ILE A 278 -16.31 -2.58 5.83
CA ILE A 278 -16.37 -3.49 4.68
C ILE A 278 -17.38 -4.63 4.90
N PRO A 279 -17.39 -5.31 6.05
CA PRO A 279 -18.41 -6.29 6.37
C PRO A 279 -19.84 -5.73 6.33
N TYR A 280 -20.05 -4.54 6.90
CA TYR A 280 -21.36 -3.86 6.85
C TYR A 280 -21.85 -3.66 5.41
N PHE A 281 -20.96 -3.20 4.52
CA PHE A 281 -21.27 -3.06 3.10
C PHE A 281 -21.64 -4.41 2.46
N LEU A 282 -20.88 -5.47 2.72
CA LEU A 282 -21.11 -6.79 2.13
C LEU A 282 -22.45 -7.39 2.58
N ILE A 283 -22.80 -7.26 3.86
CA ILE A 283 -24.09 -7.68 4.40
C ILE A 283 -25.20 -6.84 3.75
N GLY A 284 -25.02 -5.52 3.63
CA GLY A 284 -25.96 -4.62 3.00
C GLY A 284 -26.23 -4.94 1.53
N VAL A 285 -25.20 -5.35 0.78
CA VAL A 285 -25.38 -5.86 -0.59
C VAL A 285 -26.20 -7.14 -0.60
N GLY A 286 -25.94 -8.07 0.35
CA GLY A 286 -26.73 -9.29 0.51
C GLY A 286 -28.22 -9.02 0.75
N MET A 287 -28.54 -8.05 1.60
CA MET A 287 -29.94 -7.70 1.94
C MET A 287 -30.75 -7.19 0.73
N LEU A 288 -30.10 -6.67 -0.31
CA LEU A 288 -30.78 -6.23 -1.54
C LEU A 288 -31.23 -7.38 -2.43
N ILE A 289 -30.68 -8.59 -2.23
CA ILE A 289 -30.86 -9.70 -3.11
C ILE A 289 -32.20 -10.41 -2.83
N ASN A 290 -33.10 -10.40 -3.79
CA ASN A 290 -34.36 -11.10 -3.73
C ASN A 290 -34.29 -12.48 -4.38
N VAL A 291 -33.93 -13.49 -3.59
CA VAL A 291 -33.81 -14.87 -4.08
C VAL A 291 -35.15 -15.46 -4.54
N ARG A 292 -36.30 -14.96 -4.01
CA ARG A 292 -37.62 -15.44 -4.41
C ARG A 292 -37.93 -15.22 -5.87
N LEU A 293 -37.29 -14.21 -6.49
CA LEU A 293 -37.46 -13.90 -7.92
C LEU A 293 -36.88 -15.01 -8.84
N LEU A 294 -35.97 -15.83 -8.35
CA LEU A 294 -35.49 -17.01 -9.11
C LEU A 294 -36.61 -18.02 -9.38
N PHE A 295 -37.70 -17.97 -8.60
CA PHE A 295 -38.84 -18.88 -8.71
C PHE A 295 -40.07 -18.18 -9.31
N ALA A 296 -39.97 -16.93 -9.77
CA ALA A 296 -41.10 -16.13 -10.23
C ALA A 296 -41.52 -16.30 -11.69
N GLY A 297 -40.88 -17.21 -12.46
CA GLY A 297 -41.28 -17.54 -13.80
C GLY A 297 -40.15 -17.64 -14.84
N SER A 298 -40.41 -18.31 -15.96
CA SER A 298 -39.37 -18.62 -16.95
C SER A 298 -38.81 -17.41 -17.72
N LYS A 299 -39.63 -16.37 -17.94
CA LYS A 299 -39.17 -15.12 -18.60
C LYS A 299 -38.10 -14.38 -17.77
N ILE A 300 -38.31 -14.25 -16.46
CA ILE A 300 -37.34 -13.59 -15.57
C ILE A 300 -36.05 -14.40 -15.50
N LEU A 301 -36.15 -15.74 -15.42
CA LEU A 301 -34.98 -16.60 -15.43
C LEU A 301 -34.16 -16.45 -16.72
N TRP A 302 -34.84 -16.30 -17.88
CA TRP A 302 -34.16 -16.07 -19.16
C TRP A 302 -33.41 -14.73 -19.18
N VAL A 303 -34.04 -13.65 -18.73
CA VAL A 303 -33.39 -12.32 -18.62
C VAL A 303 -32.20 -12.39 -17.70
N VAL A 304 -32.36 -12.99 -16.51
CA VAL A 304 -31.28 -13.18 -15.56
C VAL A 304 -30.13 -13.98 -16.15
N PHE A 305 -30.45 -15.10 -16.80
CA PHE A 305 -29.44 -15.94 -17.45
C PHE A 305 -28.65 -15.16 -18.52
N CYS A 306 -29.34 -14.44 -19.40
CA CYS A 306 -28.70 -13.63 -20.42
C CYS A 306 -27.77 -12.56 -19.81
N ILE A 307 -28.26 -11.83 -18.82
CA ILE A 307 -27.47 -10.75 -18.15
C ILE A 307 -26.24 -11.36 -17.47
N VAL A 308 -26.39 -12.43 -16.67
CA VAL A 308 -25.28 -13.06 -15.96
C VAL A 308 -24.28 -13.67 -16.95
N PHE A 309 -24.75 -14.41 -17.93
CA PHE A 309 -23.89 -15.12 -18.87
C PHE A 309 -23.10 -14.16 -19.77
N PHE A 310 -23.75 -13.25 -20.47
CA PHE A 310 -23.09 -12.35 -21.41
C PHE A 310 -22.23 -11.30 -20.70
N GLY A 311 -22.67 -10.80 -19.55
CA GLY A 311 -21.89 -9.88 -18.74
C GLY A 311 -20.61 -10.52 -18.21
N THR A 312 -20.72 -11.73 -17.63
CA THR A 312 -19.56 -12.46 -17.10
C THR A 312 -18.63 -12.93 -18.22
N LEU A 313 -19.19 -13.44 -19.33
CA LEU A 313 -18.43 -13.87 -20.51
C LEU A 313 -17.66 -12.69 -21.11
N GLY A 314 -18.30 -11.53 -21.26
CA GLY A 314 -17.66 -10.32 -21.77
C GLY A 314 -16.46 -9.88 -20.94
N LYS A 315 -16.60 -9.91 -19.63
CA LYS A 315 -15.48 -9.62 -18.69
C LYS A 315 -14.38 -10.68 -18.77
N ALA A 316 -14.73 -11.96 -18.86
CA ALA A 316 -13.76 -13.03 -19.02
C ALA A 316 -12.97 -12.87 -20.32
N VAL A 317 -13.64 -12.69 -21.45
CA VAL A 317 -13.00 -12.47 -22.75
C VAL A 317 -12.05 -11.27 -22.69
N ALA A 318 -12.49 -10.14 -22.14
CA ALA A 318 -11.66 -8.93 -21.99
C ALA A 318 -10.40 -9.20 -21.17
N ALA A 319 -10.52 -9.88 -20.01
CA ALA A 319 -9.41 -10.14 -19.12
C ALA A 319 -8.40 -11.13 -19.72
N TYR A 320 -8.85 -12.24 -20.30
CA TYR A 320 -7.96 -13.23 -20.90
C TYR A 320 -7.32 -12.73 -22.19
N LEU A 321 -8.05 -11.97 -23.00
CA LEU A 321 -7.50 -11.31 -24.18
C LEU A 321 -6.41 -10.32 -23.81
N ALA A 322 -6.64 -9.48 -22.78
CA ALA A 322 -5.66 -8.56 -22.29
C ALA A 322 -4.42 -9.29 -21.72
N ALA A 323 -4.61 -10.35 -20.94
CA ALA A 323 -3.51 -11.15 -20.40
C ALA A 323 -2.65 -11.75 -21.54
N ARG A 324 -3.28 -12.23 -22.60
CA ARG A 324 -2.58 -12.76 -23.79
C ARG A 324 -1.83 -11.67 -24.56
N ILE A 325 -2.46 -10.52 -24.80
CA ILE A 325 -1.83 -9.39 -25.50
C ILE A 325 -0.62 -8.88 -24.71
N PHE A 326 -0.72 -8.81 -23.39
CA PHE A 326 0.36 -8.33 -22.52
C PHE A 326 1.39 -9.40 -22.19
N ARG A 327 1.26 -10.62 -22.72
CA ARG A 327 2.12 -11.78 -22.44
C ARG A 327 2.25 -12.09 -20.94
N MET A 328 1.14 -12.00 -20.22
CA MET A 328 1.05 -12.33 -18.81
C MET A 328 0.69 -13.80 -18.59
N SER A 329 0.94 -14.31 -17.37
CA SER A 329 0.57 -15.67 -17.00
C SER A 329 -0.95 -15.87 -17.02
N TRP A 330 -1.40 -17.11 -17.22
CA TRP A 330 -2.80 -17.45 -17.15
C TRP A 330 -3.44 -17.14 -15.79
N LEU A 331 -2.66 -17.28 -14.72
CA LEU A 331 -3.06 -16.90 -13.34
C LEU A 331 -3.28 -15.40 -13.20
N ALA A 332 -2.46 -14.58 -13.86
CA ALA A 332 -2.69 -13.15 -13.91
C ALA A 332 -4.01 -12.80 -14.62
N GLY A 333 -4.35 -13.54 -15.70
CA GLY A 333 -5.65 -13.44 -16.37
C GLY A 333 -6.82 -13.77 -15.44
N HIS A 334 -6.73 -14.84 -14.61
CA HIS A 334 -7.73 -15.14 -13.59
C HIS A 334 -7.88 -14.03 -12.55
N MET A 335 -6.77 -13.45 -12.09
CA MET A 335 -6.79 -12.32 -11.17
C MET A 335 -7.48 -11.10 -11.80
N MET A 336 -7.14 -10.78 -13.06
CA MET A 336 -7.74 -9.67 -13.80
C MET A 336 -9.24 -9.89 -13.99
N PHE A 337 -9.66 -11.08 -14.38
CA PHE A 337 -11.08 -11.42 -14.51
C PHE A 337 -11.79 -11.35 -13.16
N GLY A 338 -11.26 -11.99 -12.13
CA GLY A 338 -11.84 -11.97 -10.80
C GLY A 338 -12.09 -10.56 -10.28
N LEU A 339 -11.10 -9.66 -10.38
CA LEU A 339 -11.20 -8.28 -9.91
C LEU A 339 -12.14 -7.40 -10.73
N THR A 340 -12.35 -7.69 -12.02
CA THR A 340 -13.16 -6.83 -12.91
C THR A 340 -14.55 -7.39 -13.21
N SER A 341 -14.93 -8.55 -12.67
CA SER A 341 -16.22 -9.20 -12.95
C SER A 341 -17.36 -8.82 -12.02
N ALA A 342 -17.07 -8.31 -10.82
CA ALA A 342 -18.10 -8.00 -9.82
C ALA A 342 -18.84 -6.71 -10.12
N HIS A 343 -20.15 -6.72 -9.81
CA HIS A 343 -21.02 -5.55 -9.82
C HIS A 343 -21.61 -5.33 -8.43
N ALA A 344 -21.98 -4.08 -8.12
CA ALA A 344 -22.54 -3.70 -6.82
C ALA A 344 -23.51 -2.51 -6.92
N ALA A 345 -23.48 -1.64 -5.91
CA ALA A 345 -24.38 -0.50 -5.76
C ALA A 345 -24.43 0.42 -6.99
N GLY A 346 -23.30 0.64 -7.68
CA GLY A 346 -23.26 1.44 -8.89
C GLY A 346 -24.17 0.89 -10.01
N ALA A 347 -24.20 -0.44 -10.20
CA ALA A 347 -25.11 -1.06 -11.16
C ALA A 347 -26.57 -0.82 -10.78
N ILE A 348 -26.92 -0.92 -9.47
CA ILE A 348 -28.29 -0.66 -9.00
C ILE A 348 -28.63 0.82 -9.21
N ALA A 349 -27.72 1.74 -8.89
CA ALA A 349 -27.95 3.17 -9.10
C ALA A 349 -28.27 3.48 -10.58
N MET A 350 -27.50 2.93 -11.52
CA MET A 350 -27.76 3.12 -12.95
C MET A 350 -29.10 2.51 -13.40
N VAL A 351 -29.49 1.34 -12.87
CA VAL A 351 -30.81 0.75 -13.15
C VAL A 351 -31.93 1.63 -12.63
N MET A 352 -31.77 2.19 -11.41
CA MET A 352 -32.79 3.09 -10.83
C MET A 352 -32.95 4.39 -11.64
N VAL A 353 -31.88 4.88 -12.27
CA VAL A 353 -31.98 5.97 -13.24
C VAL A 353 -32.80 5.53 -14.45
N GLY A 354 -32.53 4.37 -15.06
CA GLY A 354 -33.31 3.84 -16.18
C GLY A 354 -34.79 3.63 -15.87
N ARG A 355 -35.14 3.30 -14.63
CA ARG A 355 -36.54 3.18 -14.16
C ARG A 355 -37.27 4.52 -14.00
N ARG A 356 -36.55 5.63 -13.95
CA ARG A 356 -37.14 6.98 -13.88
C ARG A 356 -37.30 7.65 -15.25
N LEU A 357 -36.65 7.09 -16.28
CA LEU A 357 -36.69 7.61 -17.63
C LEU A 357 -37.93 7.05 -18.35
N GLU A 358 -38.88 7.90 -18.66
CA GLU A 358 -40.11 7.57 -19.35
C GLU A 358 -39.92 7.72 -20.86
N VAL A 359 -40.12 6.63 -21.60
CA VAL A 359 -39.98 6.59 -23.07
C VAL A 359 -41.29 6.97 -23.77
N ALA A 360 -42.42 6.56 -23.16
CA ALA A 360 -43.76 6.89 -23.57
C ALA A 360 -44.65 6.96 -22.31
N PRO A 361 -45.85 7.65 -22.35
CA PRO A 361 -46.69 7.74 -21.19
C PRO A 361 -46.96 6.37 -20.54
N GLY A 362 -46.47 6.19 -19.30
CA GLY A 362 -46.58 4.94 -18.54
C GLY A 362 -45.56 3.83 -18.92
N GLN A 363 -44.63 4.08 -19.85
CA GLN A 363 -43.59 3.14 -20.22
C GLN A 363 -42.19 3.66 -19.83
N TYR A 364 -41.60 3.03 -18.87
CA TYR A 364 -40.23 3.35 -18.42
C TYR A 364 -39.18 2.61 -19.23
N LEU A 365 -37.95 3.14 -19.31
CA LEU A 365 -36.85 2.58 -20.05
C LEU A 365 -36.51 1.17 -19.55
N PHE A 366 -36.57 0.95 -18.22
CA PHE A 366 -36.41 -0.36 -17.59
C PHE A 366 -37.64 -0.76 -16.77
N GLY A 367 -38.14 -1.97 -17.01
CA GLY A 367 -39.12 -2.64 -16.18
C GLY A 367 -38.53 -3.30 -14.92
N ASP A 368 -39.39 -3.87 -14.08
CA ASP A 368 -38.99 -4.62 -12.88
C ASP A 368 -38.13 -5.85 -13.21
N GLU A 369 -38.29 -6.42 -14.41
CA GLU A 369 -37.52 -7.58 -14.86
C GLU A 369 -36.02 -7.30 -14.94
N VAL A 370 -35.63 -6.10 -15.43
CA VAL A 370 -34.23 -5.68 -15.53
C VAL A 370 -33.64 -5.43 -14.16
N LEU A 371 -34.37 -4.74 -13.26
CA LEU A 371 -33.93 -4.53 -11.89
C LEU A 371 -33.66 -5.87 -11.19
N ASN A 372 -34.61 -6.76 -11.28
CA ASN A 372 -34.50 -8.10 -10.67
C ASN A 372 -33.34 -8.89 -11.27
N GLY A 373 -33.18 -8.82 -12.61
CA GLY A 373 -32.03 -9.43 -13.30
C GLY A 373 -30.69 -8.92 -12.81
N ILE A 374 -30.56 -7.61 -12.63
CA ILE A 374 -29.33 -6.97 -12.13
C ILE A 374 -29.07 -7.34 -10.67
N VAL A 375 -30.09 -7.36 -9.82
CA VAL A 375 -29.91 -7.73 -8.39
C VAL A 375 -29.42 -9.17 -8.27
N ILE A 376 -29.97 -10.09 -9.04
CA ILE A 376 -29.52 -11.50 -9.05
C ILE A 376 -28.12 -11.61 -9.68
N MET A 377 -27.85 -10.88 -10.74
CA MET A 377 -26.52 -10.82 -11.36
C MET A 377 -25.45 -10.36 -10.36
N ILE A 378 -25.75 -9.40 -9.50
CA ILE A 378 -24.83 -8.97 -8.43
C ILE A 378 -24.42 -10.15 -7.56
N LEU A 379 -25.36 -10.98 -7.12
CA LEU A 379 -25.05 -12.17 -6.31
C LEU A 379 -24.07 -13.10 -7.06
N PHE A 380 -24.41 -13.50 -8.29
CA PHE A 380 -23.57 -14.42 -9.05
C PHE A 380 -22.18 -13.84 -9.35
N THR A 381 -22.12 -12.57 -9.76
CA THR A 381 -20.84 -11.93 -10.08
C THR A 381 -19.97 -11.70 -8.83
N CYS A 382 -20.55 -11.40 -7.67
CA CYS A 382 -19.82 -11.32 -6.40
C CYS A 382 -19.22 -12.69 -6.01
N VAL A 383 -19.99 -13.77 -6.16
CA VAL A 383 -19.49 -15.13 -5.86
C VAL A 383 -18.38 -15.52 -6.82
N ILE A 384 -18.60 -15.36 -8.14
CA ILE A 384 -17.61 -15.67 -9.19
C ILE A 384 -16.33 -14.87 -8.96
N SER A 385 -16.45 -13.56 -8.79
CA SER A 385 -15.34 -12.64 -8.54
C SER A 385 -14.52 -13.10 -7.31
N THR A 386 -15.19 -13.36 -6.20
CA THR A 386 -14.53 -13.72 -4.93
C THR A 386 -13.81 -15.06 -5.03
N VAL A 387 -14.47 -16.11 -5.57
CA VAL A 387 -13.89 -17.45 -5.70
C VAL A 387 -12.69 -17.44 -6.63
N ILE A 388 -12.80 -16.77 -7.77
CA ILE A 388 -11.72 -16.74 -8.77
C ILE A 388 -10.54 -15.92 -8.26
N THR A 389 -10.80 -14.75 -7.67
CA THR A 389 -9.74 -13.92 -7.09
C THR A 389 -9.03 -14.64 -5.94
N GLU A 390 -9.77 -15.31 -5.04
CA GLU A 390 -9.18 -16.06 -3.92
C GLU A 390 -8.25 -17.16 -4.43
N ARG A 391 -8.73 -17.99 -5.38
CA ARG A 391 -7.91 -19.07 -5.97
C ARG A 391 -6.69 -18.55 -6.73
N ALA A 392 -6.86 -17.46 -7.49
CA ALA A 392 -5.77 -16.85 -8.22
C ALA A 392 -4.73 -16.26 -7.24
N ALA A 393 -5.17 -15.56 -6.19
CA ALA A 393 -4.32 -14.97 -5.17
C ALA A 393 -3.51 -16.03 -4.40
N GLN A 394 -4.16 -17.14 -3.99
CA GLN A 394 -3.49 -18.25 -3.33
C GLN A 394 -2.35 -18.83 -4.20
N ARG A 395 -2.64 -19.11 -5.47
CA ARG A 395 -1.65 -19.70 -6.40
C ARG A 395 -0.53 -18.73 -6.74
N LEU A 396 -0.82 -17.46 -6.99
CA LEU A 396 0.20 -16.43 -7.22
C LEU A 396 1.11 -16.27 -5.99
N ARG A 397 0.53 -16.31 -4.80
CA ARG A 397 1.31 -16.24 -3.55
C ARG A 397 2.21 -17.44 -3.34
N LEU A 398 1.77 -18.64 -3.74
CA LEU A 398 2.60 -19.85 -3.69
C LEU A 398 3.78 -19.76 -4.66
N GLN A 399 3.56 -19.31 -5.90
CA GLN A 399 4.63 -19.07 -6.87
C GLN A 399 5.66 -18.03 -6.35
N GLU A 400 5.20 -16.91 -5.82
CA GLU A 400 6.09 -15.93 -5.20
C GLU A 400 6.89 -16.50 -4.01
N LYS A 401 6.31 -17.44 -3.23
CA LYS A 401 7.03 -18.11 -2.13
C LYS A 401 8.08 -19.09 -2.63
N GLU A 402 7.81 -19.81 -3.70
CA GLU A 402 8.80 -20.73 -4.31
C GLU A 402 9.99 -19.96 -4.86
N ASP A 403 9.77 -18.85 -5.57
CA ASP A 403 10.81 -17.96 -6.05
C ASP A 403 11.62 -17.33 -4.90
N GLN A 404 10.96 -17.05 -3.76
CA GLN A 404 11.61 -16.50 -2.56
C GLN A 404 12.40 -17.53 -1.76
N ASN A 405 11.99 -18.80 -1.73
CA ASN A 405 12.73 -19.85 -1.02
C ASN A 405 14.09 -20.13 -1.67
N MET A 406 14.22 -19.90 -2.97
CA MET A 406 15.53 -19.90 -3.65
C MET A 406 16.42 -18.71 -3.20
N MET A 407 15.84 -17.59 -2.76
CA MET A 407 16.56 -16.38 -2.30
C MET A 407 16.80 -16.32 -0.79
N LYS A 408 16.12 -17.14 0.01
CA LYS A 408 16.15 -17.07 1.50
C LYS A 408 17.51 -17.39 2.13
N ASN A 409 18.40 -18.03 1.42
CA ASN A 409 19.70 -18.42 1.97
C ASN A 409 20.74 -17.29 1.99
N LEU A 410 20.42 -16.06 1.59
CA LEU A 410 21.36 -14.96 1.42
C LEU A 410 21.13 -13.71 2.28
N ASP A 411 19.99 -13.57 3.00
CA ASP A 411 19.72 -12.37 3.80
C ASP A 411 19.62 -12.69 5.30
N ASP A 412 20.66 -12.31 6.03
CA ASP A 412 20.81 -12.45 7.48
C ASP A 412 20.24 -11.26 8.27
N GLU A 413 19.30 -10.49 7.70
CA GLU A 413 18.76 -9.24 8.23
C GLU A 413 18.30 -9.35 9.69
N LYS A 414 18.97 -8.65 10.59
CA LYS A 414 18.55 -8.41 11.97
C LYS A 414 19.10 -7.06 12.43
N ILE A 415 18.21 -6.09 12.65
CA ILE A 415 18.58 -4.69 12.96
C ILE A 415 18.60 -4.49 14.47
N LEU A 416 19.77 -4.10 15.01
CA LEU A 416 19.92 -3.66 16.39
C LEU A 416 19.78 -2.13 16.47
N ILE A 417 18.93 -1.65 17.37
CA ILE A 417 18.59 -0.24 17.52
C ILE A 417 18.93 0.21 18.93
N PRO A 418 20.13 0.77 19.17
CA PRO A 418 20.47 1.38 20.45
C PRO A 418 19.69 2.67 20.65
N VAL A 419 18.91 2.75 21.73
CA VAL A 419 18.05 3.89 22.08
C VAL A 419 18.39 4.41 23.47
N LYS A 420 18.39 5.73 23.62
CA LYS A 420 18.60 6.39 24.91
C LYS A 420 17.58 7.50 25.18
N TYR A 421 17.24 8.28 24.16
CA TYR A 421 16.40 9.47 24.29
C TYR A 421 15.03 9.22 23.68
N PRO A 422 13.92 9.42 24.45
CA PRO A 422 12.56 9.17 23.96
C PRO A 422 12.21 9.96 22.70
N GLU A 423 12.68 11.21 22.62
CA GLU A 423 12.33 12.17 21.56
C GLU A 423 12.69 11.70 20.15
N TYR A 424 13.69 10.82 20.02
CA TYR A 424 14.18 10.33 18.71
C TYR A 424 13.89 8.85 18.47
N SER A 425 13.50 8.14 19.52
CA SER A 425 13.38 6.67 19.49
C SER A 425 12.29 6.21 18.56
N ASP A 426 11.14 6.88 18.54
CA ASP A 426 10.00 6.54 17.68
C ASP A 426 10.37 6.63 16.20
N ASN A 427 11.11 7.67 15.83
CA ASN A 427 11.59 7.84 14.46
C ASN A 427 12.60 6.78 14.04
N LEU A 428 13.45 6.31 14.99
CA LEU A 428 14.40 5.22 14.71
C LEU A 428 13.68 3.89 14.45
N ILE A 429 12.68 3.56 15.27
CA ILE A 429 11.86 2.35 15.05
C ILE A 429 11.11 2.43 13.73
N THR A 430 10.51 3.57 13.43
CA THR A 430 9.82 3.79 12.16
C THR A 430 10.77 3.64 10.97
N MET A 431 11.99 4.18 11.06
CA MET A 431 13.00 4.06 10.01
C MET A 431 13.45 2.60 9.83
N ALA A 432 13.73 1.89 10.92
CA ALA A 432 14.06 0.46 10.87
C ALA A 432 12.95 -0.35 10.21
N THR A 433 11.71 -0.06 10.57
CA THR A 433 10.51 -0.70 9.99
C THR A 433 10.41 -0.46 8.48
N LEU A 434 10.72 0.75 8.00
CA LEU A 434 10.69 1.11 6.58
C LEU A 434 11.83 0.45 5.77
N MET A 435 12.99 0.20 6.40
CA MET A 435 14.15 -0.42 5.76
C MET A 435 14.10 -1.95 5.75
N ARG A 436 13.43 -2.57 6.75
CA ARG A 436 13.39 -4.03 6.91
C ARG A 436 12.72 -4.73 5.73
N ASN A 437 13.03 -6.02 5.57
CA ASN A 437 12.31 -6.89 4.67
C ASN A 437 11.08 -7.52 5.38
N PRO A 438 9.86 -7.07 5.11
CA PRO A 438 8.66 -7.60 5.78
C PRO A 438 8.43 -9.09 5.46
N ARG A 439 9.04 -9.60 4.39
CA ARG A 439 8.90 -11.01 3.96
C ARG A 439 9.66 -11.98 4.85
N LEU A 440 10.75 -11.52 5.48
CA LEU A 440 11.57 -12.37 6.36
C LEU A 440 10.95 -12.56 7.74
N LYS A 441 9.99 -11.72 8.13
CA LYS A 441 9.34 -11.69 9.47
C LYS A 441 10.35 -11.71 10.63
N ARG A 442 11.55 -11.15 10.42
CA ARG A 442 12.56 -11.05 11.46
C ARG A 442 12.24 -9.95 12.44
N GLU A 443 12.60 -10.17 13.70
CA GLU A 443 12.40 -9.22 14.79
C GLU A 443 13.40 -8.06 14.72
N LEU A 444 12.98 -6.87 15.13
CA LEU A 444 13.86 -5.76 15.46
C LEU A 444 14.38 -5.94 16.90
N VAL A 445 15.58 -5.49 17.19
CA VAL A 445 16.15 -5.54 18.54
C VAL A 445 16.36 -4.12 19.04
N ALA A 446 15.56 -3.68 20.02
CA ALA A 446 15.76 -2.40 20.68
C ALA A 446 16.59 -2.58 21.95
N LEU A 447 17.67 -1.82 22.07
CA LEU A 447 18.64 -1.92 23.16
C LEU A 447 18.77 -0.59 23.89
N ASN A 448 18.60 -0.60 25.21
CA ASN A 448 19.01 0.51 26.05
C ASN A 448 20.25 0.11 26.88
N VAL A 449 21.34 0.88 26.79
CA VAL A 449 22.57 0.62 27.54
C VAL A 449 22.70 1.64 28.64
N VAL A 450 22.78 1.17 29.88
CA VAL A 450 22.87 1.95 31.10
C VAL A 450 24.28 1.82 31.68
N TYR A 451 24.84 2.93 32.18
CA TYR A 451 26.11 2.89 32.88
C TYR A 451 25.99 2.16 34.23
N ASP A 452 27.04 1.46 34.63
CA ASP A 452 27.19 0.90 35.96
C ASP A 452 27.67 1.99 36.92
N ASP A 453 26.72 2.82 37.36
CA ASP A 453 26.94 3.95 38.25
C ASP A 453 25.92 3.99 39.40
N VAL A 454 26.02 5.01 40.27
CA VAL A 454 25.14 5.20 41.42
C VAL A 454 23.65 5.28 41.03
N ASN A 455 23.34 5.77 39.84
CA ASN A 455 21.98 5.91 39.28
C ASN A 455 21.51 4.70 38.46
N MET A 456 22.29 3.62 38.41
CA MET A 456 22.05 2.45 37.56
C MET A 456 20.60 1.94 37.65
N ARG A 457 20.06 1.77 38.87
CA ARG A 457 18.69 1.23 39.07
C ARG A 457 17.61 2.17 38.52
N HIS A 458 17.78 3.48 38.70
CA HIS A 458 16.86 4.49 38.19
C HIS A 458 16.89 4.50 36.63
N ASN A 459 18.08 4.59 36.08
CA ASN A 459 18.29 4.61 34.63
C ASN A 459 17.81 3.30 33.97
N GLN A 460 17.92 2.16 34.65
CA GLN A 460 17.42 0.88 34.19
C GLN A 460 15.88 0.87 34.13
N ALA A 461 15.21 1.43 35.14
CA ALA A 461 13.76 1.54 35.14
C ALA A 461 13.24 2.49 34.06
N GLU A 462 13.92 3.62 33.83
CA GLU A 462 13.60 4.53 32.71
C GLU A 462 13.82 3.87 31.36
N GLY A 463 14.96 3.17 31.19
CA GLY A 463 15.26 2.41 29.98
C GLY A 463 14.21 1.36 29.67
N GLN A 464 13.71 0.65 30.68
CA GLN A 464 12.67 -0.34 30.51
C GLN A 464 11.35 0.30 30.05
N ARG A 465 10.92 1.41 30.67
CA ARG A 465 9.73 2.15 30.23
C ARG A 465 9.82 2.64 28.79
N LEU A 466 10.98 3.14 28.38
CA LEU A 466 11.24 3.53 27.00
C LEU A 466 11.08 2.35 26.05
N LEU A 467 11.70 1.23 26.38
CA LEU A 467 11.64 0.02 25.55
C LEU A 467 10.23 -0.56 25.47
N ASP A 468 9.46 -0.53 26.55
CA ASP A 468 8.05 -0.96 26.56
C ASP A 468 7.21 -0.08 25.63
N HIS A 469 7.40 1.24 25.65
CA HIS A 469 6.75 2.16 24.70
C HIS A 469 7.10 1.80 23.25
N LEU A 470 8.38 1.57 22.94
CA LEU A 470 8.82 1.21 21.59
C LEU A 470 8.31 -0.14 21.14
N CYS A 471 8.17 -1.11 22.06
CA CYS A 471 7.55 -2.40 21.76
C CYS A 471 6.08 -2.23 21.37
N HIS A 472 5.33 -1.38 22.06
CA HIS A 472 3.96 -1.03 21.68
C HIS A 472 3.90 -0.35 20.31
N LEU A 473 4.83 0.56 20.01
CA LEU A 473 4.91 1.22 18.71
C LEU A 473 5.18 0.22 17.58
N ALA A 474 6.12 -0.69 17.76
CA ALA A 474 6.43 -1.73 16.77
C ALA A 474 5.25 -2.69 16.57
N SER A 475 4.62 -3.12 17.67
CA SER A 475 3.43 -3.97 17.63
C SER A 475 2.25 -3.32 16.91
N ALA A 476 2.09 -1.98 17.06
CA ALA A 476 1.08 -1.22 16.31
C ALA A 476 1.30 -1.25 14.78
N SER A 477 2.50 -1.58 14.34
CA SER A 477 2.86 -1.75 12.91
C SER A 477 3.01 -3.22 12.50
N ASP A 478 2.58 -4.16 13.34
CA ASP A 478 2.74 -5.62 13.16
C ASP A 478 4.21 -6.04 12.95
N VAL A 479 5.12 -5.40 13.70
CA VAL A 479 6.55 -5.67 13.66
C VAL A 479 6.99 -6.35 14.94
N PRO A 480 7.48 -7.61 14.91
CA PRO A 480 8.00 -8.26 16.09
C PRO A 480 9.28 -7.54 16.57
N MET A 481 9.36 -7.29 17.87
CA MET A 481 10.51 -6.61 18.49
C MET A 481 10.90 -7.31 19.78
N VAL A 482 12.20 -7.47 19.96
CA VAL A 482 12.84 -7.89 21.22
C VAL A 482 13.48 -6.66 21.87
N THR A 483 13.33 -6.53 23.17
CA THR A 483 13.84 -5.41 23.95
C THR A 483 14.83 -5.88 25.01
N GLN A 484 15.91 -5.15 25.23
CA GLN A 484 16.87 -5.44 26.29
C GLN A 484 17.42 -4.15 26.93
N VAL A 485 17.36 -4.07 28.25
CA VAL A 485 18.17 -3.11 29.02
C VAL A 485 19.46 -3.79 29.44
N ARG A 486 20.59 -3.20 29.14
CA ARG A 486 21.92 -3.76 29.47
C ARG A 486 22.73 -2.79 30.29
N VAL A 487 23.28 -3.29 31.40
CA VAL A 487 24.26 -2.54 32.20
C VAL A 487 25.66 -2.79 31.64
N ALA A 488 26.43 -1.73 31.44
CA ALA A 488 27.79 -1.80 30.94
C ALA A 488 28.66 -0.64 31.44
N ALA A 489 29.92 -0.92 31.67
CA ALA A 489 30.90 0.09 32.02
C ALA A 489 31.19 1.09 30.88
N ASN A 490 30.93 0.66 29.61
CA ASN A 490 31.09 1.48 28.42
C ASN A 490 29.94 1.17 27.45
N ILE A 491 29.27 2.22 26.96
CA ILE A 491 28.11 2.10 26.06
C ILE A 491 28.47 1.36 24.76
N ALA A 492 29.62 1.70 24.15
CA ALA A 492 30.04 1.05 22.90
C ALA A 492 30.27 -0.46 23.09
N ASN A 493 30.86 -0.87 24.22
CA ASN A 493 31.02 -2.28 24.53
C ASN A 493 29.69 -2.97 24.81
N GLY A 494 28.76 -2.30 25.51
CA GLY A 494 27.41 -2.80 25.72
C GLY A 494 26.69 -3.10 24.41
N ILE A 495 26.79 -2.19 23.43
CA ILE A 495 26.23 -2.36 22.08
C ILE A 495 26.91 -3.53 21.35
N LYS A 496 28.25 -3.64 21.39
CA LYS A 496 28.99 -4.73 20.74
C LYS A 496 28.60 -6.12 21.28
N HIS A 497 28.48 -6.23 22.60
CA HIS A 497 28.06 -7.47 23.24
C HIS A 497 26.64 -7.87 22.85
N ALA A 498 25.71 -6.92 22.87
CA ALA A 498 24.33 -7.16 22.42
C ALA A 498 24.27 -7.53 20.92
N PHE A 499 25.08 -6.85 20.10
CA PHE A 499 25.17 -7.13 18.69
C PHE A 499 25.55 -8.59 18.41
N LYS A 500 26.56 -9.10 19.13
CA LYS A 500 26.98 -10.51 19.04
C LYS A 500 25.92 -11.46 19.61
N GLU A 501 25.37 -11.15 20.78
CA GLU A 501 24.37 -12.00 21.46
C GLU A 501 23.12 -12.20 20.60
N PHE A 502 22.61 -11.13 20.00
CA PHE A 502 21.44 -11.19 19.12
C PHE A 502 21.77 -11.61 17.70
N GLN A 503 23.04 -11.82 17.36
CA GLN A 503 23.50 -12.10 15.98
C GLN A 503 22.94 -11.07 14.98
N ALA A 504 23.02 -9.79 15.36
CA ALA A 504 22.54 -8.72 14.51
C ALA A 504 23.41 -8.53 13.28
N SER A 505 22.82 -8.14 12.15
CA SER A 505 23.55 -7.89 10.90
C SER A 505 23.90 -6.43 10.69
N GLU A 506 23.16 -5.53 11.35
CA GLU A 506 23.33 -4.09 11.20
C GLU A 506 22.88 -3.32 12.44
N ILE A 507 23.42 -2.12 12.62
CA ILE A 507 23.09 -1.21 13.71
C ILE A 507 22.46 0.05 13.12
N LEU A 508 21.30 0.45 13.65
CA LEU A 508 20.68 1.73 13.36
C LEU A 508 20.65 2.58 14.62
N MET A 509 21.32 3.72 14.62
CA MET A 509 21.44 4.60 15.80
C MET A 509 21.16 6.06 15.48
N GLY A 510 20.68 6.80 16.48
CA GLY A 510 20.42 8.22 16.40
C GLY A 510 21.66 9.08 16.65
N LEU A 511 21.77 10.19 15.93
CA LEU A 511 22.75 11.24 16.15
C LEU A 511 22.12 12.33 17.04
N HIS A 512 22.71 12.58 18.21
CA HIS A 512 22.13 13.49 19.20
C HIS A 512 22.38 14.96 18.89
N PHE A 513 21.35 15.80 19.18
CA PHE A 513 21.38 17.25 18.95
C PHE A 513 22.15 18.05 20.02
N HIS A 514 22.31 17.51 21.21
CA HIS A 514 22.86 18.25 22.35
C HIS A 514 24.40 18.39 22.36
N LYS A 515 25.07 17.75 21.40
CA LYS A 515 26.51 17.93 21.21
C LYS A 515 26.76 18.28 19.74
N GLU A 516 27.46 19.38 19.49
CA GLU A 516 28.00 19.66 18.17
C GLU A 516 28.76 18.43 17.69
N ILE A 517 28.58 18.08 16.42
CA ILE A 517 29.34 17.02 15.78
C ILE A 517 30.77 17.53 15.66
N ASN A 518 31.56 17.38 16.73
CA ASN A 518 32.96 17.76 16.73
C ASN A 518 33.86 16.54 16.42
N ARG A 519 35.12 16.79 16.09
CA ARG A 519 36.12 15.76 15.84
C ARG A 519 36.24 14.76 17.01
N SER A 520 36.04 15.21 18.25
CA SER A 520 36.13 14.36 19.45
C SER A 520 34.97 13.37 19.52
N PHE A 521 33.72 13.82 19.28
CA PHE A 521 32.55 12.93 19.27
C PHE A 521 32.66 11.86 18.20
N TRP A 522 33.05 12.26 16.98
CA TRP A 522 33.28 11.33 15.87
C TRP A 522 34.48 10.43 16.08
N GLY A 523 35.47 10.90 16.87
CA GLY A 523 36.72 10.19 17.12
C GLY A 523 36.66 9.07 18.15
N GLU A 524 36.03 9.27 19.29
CA GLU A 524 36.08 8.32 20.41
C GLU A 524 35.00 7.25 20.36
N PHE A 525 33.74 7.67 20.27
CA PHE A 525 32.62 6.73 20.25
C PHE A 525 32.60 5.91 18.96
N THR A 526 32.74 6.58 17.82
CA THR A 526 32.77 5.91 16.52
C THR A 526 33.98 5.05 16.32
N ARG A 527 35.18 5.48 16.72
CA ARG A 527 36.36 4.61 16.72
C ARG A 527 36.18 3.40 17.61
N SER A 528 35.61 3.58 18.79
CA SER A 528 35.32 2.47 19.70
C SER A 528 34.32 1.49 19.11
N LEU A 529 33.31 1.97 18.40
CA LEU A 529 32.31 1.11 17.74
C LEU A 529 32.88 0.46 16.48
N TYR A 530 33.63 1.21 15.64
CA TYR A 530 34.20 0.70 14.38
C TYR A 530 35.34 -0.31 14.60
N ASN A 531 36.19 -0.08 15.59
CA ASN A 531 37.33 -0.94 15.87
C ASN A 531 36.96 -2.33 16.41
N GLY A 532 35.73 -2.75 16.32
CA GLY A 532 35.29 -4.06 16.78
C GLY A 532 34.01 -4.57 16.08
N LEU A 533 33.48 -3.83 15.12
CA LEU A 533 32.32 -4.21 14.36
C LEU A 533 32.57 -3.89 12.89
N SER A 534 32.72 -4.90 12.08
CA SER A 534 32.88 -4.76 10.62
C SER A 534 31.58 -4.75 9.85
N ARG A 535 30.46 -5.01 10.53
CA ARG A 535 29.10 -5.02 9.96
C ARG A 535 28.57 -3.61 9.70
N GLN A 536 27.44 -3.51 8.98
CA GLN A 536 26.83 -2.24 8.60
C GLN A 536 26.40 -1.41 9.82
N ILE A 537 26.75 -0.12 9.81
CA ILE A 537 26.31 0.85 10.83
C ILE A 537 25.65 2.02 10.14
N ILE A 538 24.45 2.33 10.57
CA ILE A 538 23.64 3.47 10.07
C ILE A 538 23.44 4.45 11.21
N VAL A 539 23.89 5.69 11.01
CA VAL A 539 23.73 6.79 11.95
C VAL A 539 22.81 7.83 11.33
N THR A 540 21.75 8.21 12.03
CA THR A 540 20.74 9.11 11.44
C THR A 540 20.33 10.22 12.38
N ARG A 541 20.04 11.41 11.81
CA ARG A 541 19.42 12.56 12.47
C ARG A 541 18.13 12.89 11.74
N ILE A 542 17.00 12.68 12.38
CA ILE A 542 15.67 12.86 11.79
C ILE A 542 15.04 14.09 12.42
N LEU A 543 14.72 15.10 11.59
CA LEU A 543 14.18 16.41 12.03
C LEU A 543 12.70 16.57 11.69
N GLN A 544 12.16 15.67 10.88
CA GLN A 544 10.78 15.73 10.44
C GLN A 544 10.19 14.32 10.36
N PRO A 545 8.87 14.16 10.41
CA PRO A 545 8.23 12.87 10.23
C PRO A 545 8.63 12.22 8.90
N LEU A 546 9.00 10.93 8.93
CA LEU A 546 9.53 10.22 7.75
C LEU A 546 8.55 10.17 6.58
N ASN A 547 7.26 10.15 6.86
CA ASN A 547 6.19 10.18 5.84
C ASN A 547 6.08 11.52 5.09
N THR A 548 6.78 12.57 5.52
CA THR A 548 6.83 13.87 4.82
C THR A 548 8.03 13.99 3.89
N ILE A 549 8.93 13.00 3.87
CA ILE A 549 10.10 12.98 2.97
C ILE A 549 9.63 12.75 1.54
N ARG A 550 10.10 13.62 0.63
CA ARG A 550 9.76 13.57 -0.81
C ARG A 550 10.85 12.97 -1.66
N ARG A 551 12.08 13.14 -1.24
CA ARG A 551 13.24 12.72 -2.01
C ARG A 551 14.33 12.24 -1.07
N ILE A 552 14.97 11.14 -1.44
CA ILE A 552 16.18 10.64 -0.80
C ILE A 552 17.32 11.00 -1.74
N GLN A 553 18.32 11.71 -1.25
CA GLN A 553 19.55 12.08 -1.98
C GLN A 553 20.70 11.26 -1.44
N VAL A 554 21.32 10.43 -2.26
CA VAL A 554 22.36 9.48 -1.83
C VAL A 554 23.69 9.85 -2.48
N ALA A 555 24.67 10.25 -1.67
CA ALA A 555 26.02 10.47 -2.12
C ALA A 555 26.84 9.18 -1.98
N ILE A 556 27.41 8.71 -3.07
CA ILE A 556 28.14 7.43 -3.16
C ILE A 556 29.61 7.72 -3.46
N PRO A 557 30.57 7.22 -2.67
CA PRO A 557 31.98 7.37 -2.98
C PRO A 557 32.37 6.52 -4.21
N SER A 558 33.38 6.97 -4.93
CA SER A 558 33.93 6.19 -6.04
C SER A 558 34.46 4.84 -5.56
N ARG A 559 34.25 3.80 -6.35
CA ARG A 559 34.64 2.41 -6.07
C ARG A 559 33.85 1.76 -4.92
N ALA A 560 32.69 2.31 -4.55
CA ALA A 560 31.81 1.72 -3.54
C ALA A 560 31.28 0.35 -3.96
N GLU A 561 31.20 0.07 -5.26
CA GLU A 561 30.78 -1.20 -5.84
C GLU A 561 31.70 -2.38 -5.49
N PHE A 562 32.94 -2.10 -5.12
CA PHE A 562 33.91 -3.13 -4.69
C PHE A 562 33.86 -3.40 -3.18
N GLU A 563 33.03 -2.68 -2.41
CA GLU A 563 32.85 -2.96 -1.00
C GLU A 563 31.89 -4.14 -0.79
N PRO A 564 32.19 -5.09 0.12
CA PRO A 564 31.35 -6.27 0.36
C PRO A 564 29.90 -5.91 0.69
N GLY A 565 29.68 -4.80 1.43
CA GLY A 565 28.37 -4.32 1.84
C GLY A 565 27.60 -3.47 0.81
N PHE A 566 28.10 -3.35 -0.43
CA PHE A 566 27.49 -2.47 -1.45
C PHE A 566 26.00 -2.76 -1.68
N TYR A 567 25.64 -3.99 -1.94
CA TYR A 567 24.26 -4.36 -2.20
C TYR A 567 23.36 -4.32 -0.95
N ARG A 568 23.93 -4.47 0.26
CA ARG A 568 23.18 -4.45 1.51
C ARG A 568 22.57 -3.06 1.78
N TRP A 569 23.38 -2.01 1.80
CA TRP A 569 22.86 -0.66 2.03
C TRP A 569 21.96 -0.19 0.88
N LEU A 570 22.28 -0.57 -0.35
CA LEU A 570 21.47 -0.24 -1.52
C LEU A 570 20.07 -0.83 -1.42
N GLU A 571 19.97 -2.07 -0.98
CA GLU A 571 18.69 -2.75 -0.74
C GLU A 571 17.88 -2.08 0.37
N ARG A 572 18.52 -1.67 1.48
CA ARG A 572 17.84 -0.94 2.57
C ARG A 572 17.25 0.39 2.10
N LEU A 573 18.01 1.16 1.34
CA LEU A 573 17.56 2.43 0.79
C LEU A 573 16.47 2.26 -0.27
N ALA A 574 16.58 1.25 -1.12
CA ALA A 574 15.57 0.94 -2.12
C ALA A 574 14.24 0.54 -1.47
N ARG A 575 14.26 -0.27 -0.40
CA ARG A 575 13.06 -0.63 0.37
C ARG A 575 12.45 0.59 1.04
N MET A 576 13.26 1.43 1.68
CA MET A 576 12.79 2.65 2.31
C MET A 576 12.14 3.59 1.30
N ALA A 577 12.78 3.83 0.14
CA ALA A 577 12.21 4.65 -0.92
C ALA A 577 10.90 4.07 -1.47
N GLY A 578 10.84 2.74 -1.62
CA GLY A 578 9.64 2.04 -2.04
C GLY A 578 8.51 2.10 -1.01
N ASN A 579 8.81 2.01 0.28
CA ASN A 579 7.81 2.08 1.36
C ASN A 579 7.32 3.51 1.61
N LEU A 580 8.17 4.51 1.40
CA LEU A 580 7.82 5.94 1.46
C LEU A 580 7.20 6.45 0.16
N GLU A 581 7.22 5.66 -0.92
CA GLU A 581 6.77 6.05 -2.26
C GLU A 581 7.41 7.37 -2.75
N CYS A 582 8.64 7.64 -2.31
CA CYS A 582 9.39 8.83 -2.64
C CYS A 582 10.42 8.56 -3.76
N ARG A 583 10.97 9.64 -4.32
CA ARG A 583 12.07 9.54 -5.30
C ARG A 583 13.38 9.32 -4.57
N ILE A 584 14.27 8.54 -5.18
CA ILE A 584 15.65 8.39 -4.72
C ILE A 584 16.61 8.83 -5.83
N ALA A 585 17.53 9.73 -5.51
CA ALA A 585 18.56 10.19 -6.44
C ALA A 585 19.92 9.71 -5.94
N PHE A 586 20.64 9.04 -6.81
CA PHE A 586 21.98 8.54 -6.54
C PHE A 586 23.02 9.44 -7.23
N HIS A 587 23.98 9.94 -6.45
CA HIS A 587 25.06 10.79 -6.91
C HIS A 587 26.38 10.04 -6.74
N GLY A 588 27.09 9.81 -7.83
CA GLY A 588 28.34 9.06 -7.83
C GLY A 588 28.98 9.01 -9.19
N ARG A 589 30.03 8.21 -9.36
CA ARG A 589 30.65 8.00 -10.67
C ARG A 589 29.78 7.14 -11.58
N ASN A 590 29.90 7.33 -12.87
CA ASN A 590 29.11 6.64 -13.89
C ASN A 590 29.21 5.11 -13.77
N GLU A 591 30.39 4.56 -13.49
CA GLU A 591 30.60 3.11 -13.37
C GLU A 591 29.79 2.54 -12.20
N THR A 592 29.85 3.20 -11.03
CA THR A 592 29.06 2.82 -9.84
C THR A 592 27.56 2.99 -10.09
N LEU A 593 27.16 4.11 -10.75
CA LEU A 593 25.75 4.38 -11.04
C LEU A 593 25.12 3.37 -12.01
N GLN A 594 25.87 2.85 -12.96
CA GLN A 594 25.39 1.80 -13.87
C GLN A 594 25.00 0.53 -13.08
N LEU A 595 25.82 0.10 -12.13
CA LEU A 595 25.54 -1.07 -11.29
C LEU A 595 24.35 -0.81 -10.34
N VAL A 596 24.26 0.41 -9.78
CA VAL A 596 23.09 0.82 -8.98
C VAL A 596 21.81 0.76 -9.82
N ASN A 597 21.85 1.28 -11.05
CA ASN A 597 20.71 1.28 -11.96
C ASN A 597 20.28 -0.16 -12.31
N GLU A 598 21.23 -1.01 -12.65
CA GLU A 598 20.95 -2.41 -12.96
C GLU A 598 20.30 -3.13 -11.75
N PHE A 599 20.85 -2.96 -10.56
CA PHE A 599 20.32 -3.56 -9.35
C PHE A 599 18.90 -3.07 -9.03
N ILE A 600 18.67 -1.75 -9.05
CA ILE A 600 17.35 -1.16 -8.79
C ILE A 600 16.33 -1.61 -9.83
N ARG A 601 16.70 -1.58 -11.10
CA ARG A 601 15.81 -1.99 -12.20
C ARG A 601 15.38 -3.45 -12.09
N ASN A 602 16.29 -4.33 -11.68
CA ASN A 602 16.04 -5.77 -11.62
C ASN A 602 15.30 -6.18 -10.35
N ARG A 603 15.66 -5.62 -9.18
CA ARG A 603 15.09 -6.03 -7.89
C ARG A 603 13.99 -5.13 -7.36
N PHE A 604 14.02 -3.83 -7.69
CA PHE A 604 13.08 -2.83 -7.17
C PHE A 604 12.46 -1.99 -8.29
N PRO A 605 11.77 -2.61 -9.27
CA PRO A 605 11.25 -1.92 -10.45
C PRO A 605 10.18 -0.85 -10.13
N SER A 606 9.63 -0.85 -8.92
CA SER A 606 8.67 0.15 -8.44
C SER A 606 9.32 1.41 -7.86
N VAL A 607 10.63 1.41 -7.63
CA VAL A 607 11.35 2.55 -7.04
C VAL A 607 11.69 3.56 -8.12
N ARG A 608 11.41 4.84 -7.83
CA ARG A 608 11.74 5.98 -8.72
C ARG A 608 13.16 6.42 -8.46
N ALA A 609 14.10 5.87 -9.21
CA ALA A 609 15.50 6.22 -9.10
C ALA A 609 15.91 7.23 -10.17
N GLU A 610 16.73 8.21 -9.79
CA GLU A 610 17.38 9.20 -10.62
C GLU A 610 18.90 9.02 -10.42
N TYR A 611 19.71 9.28 -11.45
CA TYR A 611 21.15 9.06 -11.43
C TYR A 611 21.83 10.33 -11.91
N GLU A 612 22.66 10.93 -11.06
CA GLU A 612 23.37 12.17 -11.32
C GLU A 612 24.87 11.95 -11.08
N GLU A 613 25.68 12.35 -12.03
CA GLU A 613 27.12 12.14 -11.92
C GLU A 613 27.75 13.09 -10.89
N MET A 614 28.52 12.52 -9.96
CA MET A 614 29.38 13.23 -9.01
C MET A 614 30.80 12.68 -9.14
N VAL A 615 31.67 13.39 -9.82
CA VAL A 615 33.02 12.92 -10.16
C VAL A 615 33.93 12.95 -8.95
N HIS A 616 33.82 14.00 -8.11
CA HIS A 616 34.70 14.21 -6.97
C HIS A 616 33.94 14.30 -5.66
N TRP A 617 34.44 13.62 -4.63
CA TRP A 617 33.88 13.69 -3.27
C TRP A 617 33.86 15.12 -2.69
N LYS A 618 34.72 16.02 -3.20
CA LYS A 618 34.73 17.44 -2.83
C LYS A 618 33.44 18.19 -3.22
N GLU A 619 32.60 17.63 -4.07
CA GLU A 619 31.31 18.18 -4.46
C GLU A 619 30.20 17.93 -3.42
N LEU A 620 30.47 17.09 -2.41
CA LEU A 620 29.52 16.75 -1.34
C LEU A 620 28.94 17.99 -0.63
N PRO A 621 29.69 19.05 -0.26
CA PRO A 621 29.14 20.27 0.32
C PRO A 621 28.15 20.99 -0.60
N THR A 622 28.42 21.02 -1.90
CA THR A 622 27.54 21.64 -2.91
C THR A 622 26.24 20.86 -3.02
N LEU A 623 26.33 19.53 -3.10
CA LEU A 623 25.15 18.66 -3.07
C LEU A 623 24.37 18.86 -1.76
N GLY A 624 25.06 18.90 -0.62
CA GLY A 624 24.43 19.15 0.68
C GLY A 624 23.67 20.47 0.76
N SER A 625 24.17 21.54 0.11
CA SER A 625 23.49 22.84 0.07
C SER A 625 22.17 22.80 -0.72
N GLN A 626 22.07 21.96 -1.75
CA GLN A 626 20.88 21.78 -2.58
C GLN A 626 19.79 20.93 -1.93
N VAL A 627 20.11 20.19 -0.86
CA VAL A 627 19.14 19.40 -0.11
C VAL A 627 18.12 20.32 0.57
N ARG A 628 16.84 20.06 0.35
CA ARG A 628 15.73 20.82 0.97
C ARG A 628 15.32 20.20 2.30
N GLU A 629 14.48 20.90 3.05
CA GLU A 629 13.97 20.39 4.33
C GLU A 629 13.17 19.10 4.19
N ASP A 630 12.46 18.92 3.07
CA ASP A 630 11.65 17.73 2.78
C ASP A 630 12.44 16.59 2.12
N HIS A 631 13.76 16.65 2.14
CA HIS A 631 14.66 15.61 1.65
C HIS A 631 15.35 14.87 2.80
N LEU A 632 15.64 13.58 2.59
CA LEU A 632 16.60 12.81 3.37
C LEU A 632 17.93 12.79 2.63
N PHE A 633 18.98 13.31 3.26
CA PHE A 633 20.32 13.25 2.71
C PHE A 633 21.07 12.04 3.24
N VAL A 634 21.46 11.13 2.38
CA VAL A 634 22.18 9.91 2.71
C VAL A 634 23.62 10.03 2.21
N ILE A 635 24.57 9.78 3.09
CA ILE A 635 25.99 9.78 2.79
C ILE A 635 26.52 8.38 3.02
N VAL A 636 26.89 7.70 1.96
CA VAL A 636 27.59 6.42 2.06
C VAL A 636 29.06 6.71 2.28
N THR A 637 29.60 6.29 3.42
CA THR A 637 31.01 6.49 3.77
C THR A 637 31.83 5.24 3.51
N ALA A 638 33.11 5.29 3.84
CA ALA A 638 33.99 4.15 3.81
C ALA A 638 34.87 4.11 5.05
N ARG A 639 35.34 2.93 5.42
CA ARG A 639 36.26 2.74 6.55
C ARG A 639 37.69 2.98 6.11
N LYS A 640 38.52 3.48 7.03
CA LYS A 640 39.94 3.66 6.76
C LYS A 640 40.59 2.30 6.36
N GLY A 641 41.29 2.29 5.27
CA GLY A 641 41.92 1.07 4.73
C GLY A 641 41.07 0.33 3.68
N THR A 642 39.83 0.74 3.40
CA THR A 642 39.00 0.14 2.35
C THR A 642 39.19 0.84 1.00
N ILE A 643 38.77 0.18 -0.08
CA ILE A 643 39.04 0.62 -1.46
C ILE A 643 38.29 1.94 -1.84
N SER A 644 37.14 2.18 -1.24
CA SER A 644 36.33 3.37 -1.47
C SER A 644 36.68 4.54 -0.53
N TYR A 645 37.59 4.33 0.44
CA TYR A 645 37.97 5.36 1.39
C TYR A 645 38.65 6.56 0.73
N LYS A 646 38.26 7.76 1.19
CA LYS A 646 38.85 9.04 0.79
C LYS A 646 39.27 9.84 2.02
N THR A 647 40.45 10.43 2.00
CA THR A 647 40.95 11.28 3.11
C THR A 647 40.00 12.45 3.41
N ALA A 648 39.27 12.92 2.41
CA ALA A 648 38.24 13.97 2.59
C ALA A 648 37.10 13.52 3.52
N MET A 649 36.84 12.21 3.71
CA MET A 649 35.82 11.71 4.65
C MET A 649 36.17 11.97 6.11
N GLU A 650 37.45 12.25 6.45
CA GLU A 650 37.84 12.64 7.81
C GLU A 650 37.28 14.02 8.18
N ARG A 651 37.00 14.88 7.20
CA ARG A 651 36.38 16.21 7.38
C ARG A 651 34.86 16.20 7.40
N LEU A 652 34.24 15.05 7.21
CA LEU A 652 32.78 14.92 7.15
C LEU A 652 32.07 15.55 8.36
N PRO A 653 32.54 15.42 9.62
CA PRO A 653 31.89 16.07 10.76
C PRO A 653 31.85 17.61 10.66
N GLU A 654 32.93 18.23 10.15
CA GLU A 654 33.02 19.68 9.96
C GLU A 654 32.11 20.14 8.81
N GLU A 655 32.07 19.38 7.72
CA GLU A 655 31.21 19.67 6.56
C GLU A 655 29.71 19.52 6.92
N LEU A 656 29.35 18.51 7.73
CA LEU A 656 27.99 18.31 8.24
C LEU A 656 27.50 19.49 9.07
N ASN A 657 28.36 20.03 9.94
CA ASN A 657 28.01 21.18 10.77
C ASN A 657 27.88 22.47 9.96
N LYS A 658 28.69 22.64 8.93
CA LYS A 658 28.77 23.88 8.16
C LYS A 658 27.69 23.97 7.08
N PHE A 659 27.45 22.90 6.33
CA PHE A 659 26.62 22.92 5.12
C PHE A 659 25.27 22.19 5.27
N ILE A 660 25.11 21.34 6.29
CA ILE A 660 23.96 20.44 6.42
C ILE A 660 23.26 20.65 7.80
N LYS A 661 23.51 21.78 8.42
CA LYS A 661 22.84 22.15 9.69
C LYS A 661 21.32 22.26 9.44
N GLY A 662 20.51 21.63 10.29
CA GLY A 662 19.05 21.71 10.20
C GLY A 662 18.40 20.80 9.15
N LYS A 663 19.12 19.84 8.56
CA LYS A 663 18.59 18.88 7.59
C LYS A 663 18.52 17.45 8.15
N THR A 664 17.58 16.65 7.64
CA THR A 664 17.49 15.22 7.96
C THR A 664 18.60 14.48 7.23
N ILE A 665 19.45 13.76 7.96
CA ILE A 665 20.63 13.07 7.42
C ILE A 665 20.69 11.61 7.87
N MET A 666 21.31 10.80 7.02
CA MET A 666 21.69 9.42 7.30
C MET A 666 23.11 9.18 6.81
N ILE A 667 23.94 8.59 7.64
CA ILE A 667 25.31 8.22 7.31
C ILE A 667 25.41 6.72 7.41
N ILE A 668 25.88 6.09 6.34
CA ILE A 668 26.00 4.64 6.24
C ILE A 668 27.49 4.26 6.17
N PHE A 669 27.90 3.40 7.09
CA PHE A 669 29.18 2.70 7.05
C PHE A 669 28.92 1.30 6.54
N PRO A 670 29.31 0.97 5.32
CA PRO A 670 29.00 -0.31 4.70
C PRO A 670 29.58 -1.51 5.48
N ASP A 671 28.95 -2.67 5.31
CA ASP A 671 29.45 -3.94 5.76
C ASP A 671 30.79 -4.25 5.05
N GLN A 672 31.77 -4.74 5.79
CA GLN A 672 33.11 -5.06 5.28
C GLN A 672 33.36 -6.57 5.16
N TYR A 673 32.47 -7.40 5.69
CA TYR A 673 32.60 -8.85 5.62
C TYR A 673 31.44 -9.45 4.85
N GLY A 674 31.72 -10.49 4.09
CA GLY A 674 30.73 -11.36 3.49
C GLY A 674 29.95 -12.12 4.58
N SER A 675 29.14 -13.08 4.21
CA SER A 675 28.21 -13.79 5.09
C SER A 675 28.82 -14.62 6.23
N GLU A 676 30.14 -14.64 6.44
CA GLU A 676 30.81 -15.44 7.48
C GLU A 676 30.99 -14.62 8.76
N MET A 677 30.27 -15.01 9.80
CA MET A 677 30.31 -14.42 11.15
C MET A 677 31.53 -14.90 11.99
N ASP A 678 32.36 -15.76 11.48
CA ASP A 678 33.38 -16.48 12.28
C ASP A 678 34.58 -15.63 12.73
N ASP A 679 34.82 -14.46 12.13
CA ASP A 679 35.97 -13.63 12.43
C ASP A 679 35.75 -12.50 13.47
N MET A 680 34.57 -12.43 14.11
CA MET A 680 34.33 -11.46 15.14
C MET A 680 34.79 -11.92 16.53
N THR A 681 36.07 -12.00 16.76
CA THR A 681 36.64 -12.19 18.11
C THR A 681 36.97 -10.85 18.75
N PHE A 682 36.27 -10.50 19.84
CA PHE A 682 36.57 -9.31 20.67
C PHE A 682 37.87 -9.46 21.47
N ALA A 683 38.49 -10.65 21.46
CA ALA A 683 39.66 -10.98 22.28
C ALA A 683 41.00 -10.65 21.62
N GLN A 684 41.02 -10.38 20.33
CA GLN A 684 42.22 -9.90 19.68
C GLN A 684 42.02 -8.45 19.24
N PRO A 685 42.85 -7.49 19.71
CA PRO A 685 43.02 -6.27 18.96
C PRO A 685 43.52 -6.74 17.60
N GLN A 686 42.69 -6.62 16.57
CA GLN A 686 43.16 -6.84 15.23
C GLN A 686 44.33 -5.90 15.03
N HIS A 687 45.53 -6.46 15.08
CA HIS A 687 46.59 -5.92 14.29
C HIS A 687 46.04 -5.95 12.87
N THR A 688 45.53 -4.84 12.42
CA THR A 688 45.45 -4.54 11.02
C THR A 688 46.89 -4.63 10.56
N GLU A 689 47.31 -5.81 10.16
CA GLU A 689 48.40 -5.89 9.24
C GLU A 689 47.96 -4.96 8.12
N GLU A 690 48.70 -3.86 7.98
CA GLU A 690 48.61 -2.99 6.83
C GLU A 690 48.94 -3.91 5.64
N ARG A 691 47.91 -4.55 5.09
CA ARG A 691 48.02 -5.20 3.79
C ARG A 691 48.47 -4.10 2.85
N SER A 692 49.72 -4.18 2.46
CA SER A 692 50.30 -3.18 1.56
C SER A 692 49.44 -3.15 0.29
N ALA A 693 49.27 -1.98 -0.29
CA ALA A 693 48.56 -1.84 -1.56
C ALA A 693 49.11 -2.80 -2.63
N TYR A 694 50.32 -3.26 -2.45
CA TYR A 694 51.00 -4.26 -3.26
C TYR A 694 50.43 -5.68 -3.13
N GLU A 695 49.98 -6.11 -1.94
CA GLU A 695 49.39 -7.44 -1.74
C GLU A 695 47.93 -7.48 -2.28
N ALA A 696 47.19 -6.41 -2.12
CA ALA A 696 45.85 -6.30 -2.71
C ALA A 696 45.89 -6.31 -4.26
N VAL A 697 46.88 -5.67 -4.85
CA VAL A 697 47.12 -5.68 -6.31
C VAL A 697 47.56 -7.06 -6.79
N ARG A 698 48.39 -7.78 -6.00
CA ARG A 698 48.88 -9.11 -6.35
C ARG A 698 47.74 -10.16 -6.31
N GLU A 699 46.85 -10.12 -5.32
CA GLU A 699 45.66 -10.98 -5.26
C GLU A 699 44.69 -10.68 -6.41
N TRP A 700 44.52 -9.42 -6.75
CA TRP A 700 43.68 -9.04 -7.89
C TRP A 700 44.22 -9.55 -9.22
N ILE A 701 45.54 -9.54 -9.41
CA ILE A 701 46.22 -10.10 -10.60
C ILE A 701 46.09 -11.62 -10.62
N HIS A 702 46.20 -12.29 -9.46
CA HIS A 702 46.19 -13.77 -9.38
C HIS A 702 44.76 -14.35 -9.59
N ASN A 703 43.73 -13.60 -9.29
CA ASN A 703 42.31 -13.99 -9.51
C ASN A 703 41.80 -13.66 -10.93
N LYS A 704 42.63 -13.08 -11.81
CA LYS A 704 42.29 -12.77 -13.21
C LYS A 704 43.15 -13.52 -14.25
N VAL A 705 44.01 -14.38 -13.81
CA VAL A 705 44.72 -15.40 -14.62
C VAL A 705 44.25 -16.78 -14.18
#